data_fa58af3f1718701455d760bab133a5cf
#
_entry.id   fa58af3f1718701455d760bab133a5cf
#
_cell.length_a   1.000
_cell.length_b   1.000
_cell.length_c   1.000
_cell.angle_alpha   90.00
_cell.angle_beta   90.00
_cell.angle_gamma   90.00
#
_symmetry.space_group_name_H-M   'P 1'
#
loop_
_entity.id
_entity.type
_entity.pdbx_description
1 polymer ?
#
loop_
_entity_poly.entity_id
_entity_poly.type
_entity_poly.pdbx_seq_one_letter_code
_entity_poly.pdbx_strand_id
1 'polypeptide(L)'
;MGKNCSTDRKKELGIVFRYLMYFTLAVMAAGNLSFDVMANPGRDAVSILQQNCVGCHGGFEVNGDLDLTSLRNSRHLRKDPELLVQLMNAVSDKTMPPEGESVLEESVRQELLHSLGEVLRQVEFESAVMSDGVARLNRFQYNNTIKDLFELKIDVFALPEKLMTRHEPYLTGGNGVMPERVRVESLALRPQAGMTNVKSFPKDSRASHGFDNQVDVLTMSPLLLDAFLRLAVSIVESPDFTAEKVGVWDELFSEKSENTTLEEEIRKRLAVFLYRAFRRPIEDDTLTRYTNYALSHTSRGLDLTESMKKAVSAVLSSPRFFYRSRSATSGELSFEIASSLSYTLWGSCPDGELLKVAANGELSDPQVLRSTIRRMLKDPKVERFMDSFPVQWMQLEALMAVTPDPGVNRYFSLDAQYPATVQMVLEPLLLFDGVFVENRSIDELISPVFSYHSPFLKSWYGEKLSPPSVDEQAINQENDLRSKAIASEQAIVDDYNKQLQEVDTAIKNPVISGLVEADLVAGQLKWEDSQAKQSKGELELSPWSKIGPFRANSLDDAHKTAFVDEAAVDLEKQYGDLRWEKADDLVDGKIHELREGNSAHYVYRTIRTEAARSVQISLGSDDSFKLWHNGVLIGQKNMVRGVAPDQDKFRLELAAGENEILFKISNGVGGYAFYFQASAIALPDPVTAALKIERGNRDDNQRKVLSDYYLAIAPELQEARRILNLKKDELIREREVVQNKLNSLPKPKSVAAHRDDAQRGFDNHVRNQLRVREFDRVAIEDPRYGGIITNAAMLSMTSGPKRTHPVARGVWITEVIFNDPPSPPPNDIPPLNEEDGPKDLTIREKFAAHRENPSCAGCHSKLDPLGFALENYDITGRWRERYMNGREVDVTGTLMRTHVFADVLEFKASLTSESDRFSRAFVSHLLRFAVMRELTPQDEIIIDTIMDRTREDRHLMRAVIEEVLYQSVQ
;
A
#
# COMPACT_ATOMS: atom_id res chain seq x y z
N MET A 1 -53.76 -38.22 -47.30
CA MET A 1 -52.89 -39.43 -47.46
C MET A 1 -51.87 -39.34 -46.34
N GLY A 2 -51.90 -39.96 -45.23
CA GLY A 2 -52.59 -41.21 -44.79
C GLY A 2 -51.49 -42.26 -44.53
N LYS A 3 -51.30 -42.55 -43.20
CA LYS A 3 -50.76 -43.81 -42.65
C LYS A 3 -49.25 -44.00 -42.76
N ASN A 4 -48.60 -44.05 -41.64
CA ASN A 4 -47.72 -45.00 -40.98
C ASN A 4 -46.60 -44.32 -40.16
N CYS A 5 -46.89 -44.10 -38.91
CA CYS A 5 -45.86 -43.94 -37.90
C CYS A 5 -46.42 -44.28 -36.50
N SER A 6 -46.61 -45.55 -36.22
CA SER A 6 -47.11 -46.00 -34.89
C SER A 6 -46.59 -47.32 -34.41
N THR A 7 -45.52 -47.86 -35.00
CA THR A 7 -44.96 -49.19 -34.55
C THR A 7 -43.56 -49.12 -33.98
N ASP A 8 -42.80 -48.05 -34.11
CA ASP A 8 -41.43 -47.98 -33.55
C ASP A 8 -41.34 -47.42 -32.12
N ARG A 9 -42.31 -46.62 -31.62
CA ARG A 9 -42.30 -46.12 -30.23
C ARG A 9 -42.63 -47.16 -29.18
N LYS A 10 -43.19 -48.29 -29.52
CA LYS A 10 -43.48 -49.36 -28.54
C LYS A 10 -42.32 -50.32 -28.32
N LYS A 11 -41.32 -50.36 -29.20
CA LYS A 11 -40.13 -51.17 -29.00
C LYS A 11 -39.08 -50.47 -28.18
N GLU A 12 -38.94 -49.19 -28.33
CA GLU A 12 -37.98 -48.37 -27.50
C GLU A 12 -38.45 -48.23 -26.04
N LEU A 13 -39.76 -48.08 -25.78
CA LEU A 13 -40.26 -48.07 -24.39
C LEU A 13 -40.10 -49.43 -23.67
N GLY A 14 -40.11 -50.56 -24.40
CA GLY A 14 -39.88 -51.86 -23.80
C GLY A 14 -38.42 -52.12 -23.40
N ILE A 15 -37.48 -51.52 -24.08
CA ILE A 15 -36.05 -51.66 -23.79
C ILE A 15 -35.67 -50.75 -22.61
N VAL A 16 -36.18 -49.51 -22.58
CA VAL A 16 -35.92 -48.57 -21.46
C VAL A 16 -36.54 -49.08 -20.16
N PHE A 17 -37.75 -49.70 -20.23
CA PHE A 17 -38.38 -50.28 -19.04
C PHE A 17 -37.66 -51.58 -18.53
N ARG A 18 -37.03 -52.35 -19.40
CA ARG A 18 -36.19 -53.47 -19.01
C ARG A 18 -34.86 -53.04 -18.41
N TYR A 19 -34.22 -51.94 -18.90
CA TYR A 19 -33.02 -51.42 -18.30
C TYR A 19 -33.30 -50.70 -16.97
N LEU A 20 -34.43 -49.98 -16.84
CA LEU A 20 -34.82 -49.39 -15.55
C LEU A 20 -35.18 -50.50 -14.51
N MET A 21 -35.80 -51.61 -14.91
CA MET A 21 -36.13 -52.68 -13.99
C MET A 21 -34.92 -53.53 -13.60
N TYR A 22 -33.88 -53.64 -14.45
CA TYR A 22 -32.61 -54.25 -14.09
C TYR A 22 -31.76 -53.28 -13.25
N PHE A 23 -31.84 -51.96 -13.45
CA PHE A 23 -31.16 -50.97 -12.63
C PHE A 23 -31.81 -50.85 -11.24
N THR A 24 -33.12 -50.88 -11.13
CA THR A 24 -33.80 -50.91 -9.82
C THR A 24 -33.65 -52.23 -9.09
N LEU A 25 -33.57 -53.38 -9.76
CA LEU A 25 -33.21 -54.63 -9.13
C LEU A 25 -31.75 -54.77 -8.75
N ALA A 26 -30.83 -54.13 -9.48
CA ALA A 26 -29.42 -54.02 -9.12
C ALA A 26 -29.19 -53.02 -7.95
N VAL A 27 -29.95 -51.91 -7.90
CA VAL A 27 -29.91 -50.96 -6.79
C VAL A 27 -30.62 -51.53 -5.55
N MET A 28 -31.69 -52.34 -5.68
CA MET A 28 -32.28 -53.02 -4.52
C MET A 28 -31.45 -54.24 -4.07
N ALA A 29 -30.66 -54.84 -4.94
CA ALA A 29 -29.70 -55.89 -4.56
C ALA A 29 -28.40 -55.30 -3.99
N ALA A 30 -28.04 -54.06 -4.35
CA ALA A 30 -26.95 -53.29 -3.75
C ALA A 30 -27.37 -52.54 -2.47
N GLY A 31 -28.67 -52.27 -2.30
CA GLY A 31 -29.19 -51.59 -1.09
C GLY A 31 -29.44 -52.52 0.10
N ASN A 32 -29.22 -53.83 -0.04
CA ASN A 32 -29.27 -54.81 1.05
C ASN A 32 -27.93 -55.52 1.28
N LEU A 33 -26.86 -54.98 0.74
CA LEU A 33 -25.53 -55.11 1.31
C LEU A 33 -25.33 -53.94 2.27
N SER A 34 -26.06 -53.89 3.39
CA SER A 34 -25.41 -53.66 4.65
C SER A 34 -24.22 -54.62 4.66
N PHE A 35 -23.05 -54.10 4.38
CA PHE A 35 -21.89 -54.63 5.00
C PHE A 35 -22.11 -54.44 6.50
N ASP A 36 -22.89 -55.25 7.15
CA ASP A 36 -22.48 -55.87 8.37
C ASP A 36 -21.13 -56.50 7.99
N VAL A 37 -20.08 -55.75 8.08
CA VAL A 37 -18.81 -56.26 8.53
C VAL A 37 -19.21 -56.89 9.88
N MET A 38 -19.59 -58.18 9.83
CA MET A 38 -19.58 -59.00 11.01
C MET A 38 -18.21 -58.71 11.61
N ALA A 39 -18.18 -57.81 12.62
CA ALA A 39 -17.06 -57.70 13.50
C ALA A 39 -16.74 -59.14 13.90
N ASN A 40 -15.71 -59.67 13.31
CA ASN A 40 -15.02 -60.81 13.89
C ASN A 40 -14.81 -60.37 15.34
N PRO A 41 -15.18 -61.09 16.40
CA PRO A 41 -15.10 -60.63 17.78
C PRO A 41 -13.70 -60.04 17.96
N GLY A 42 -13.62 -58.66 18.09
CA GLY A 42 -12.44 -57.86 17.79
C GLY A 42 -11.21 -58.43 18.47
N ARG A 43 -10.15 -58.62 17.72
CA ARG A 43 -8.86 -58.88 18.33
C ARG A 43 -8.58 -57.74 19.25
N ASP A 44 -8.29 -58.05 20.55
CA ASP A 44 -7.87 -57.05 21.51
C ASP A 44 -6.70 -56.24 20.90
N ALA A 45 -6.74 -54.90 20.98
CA ALA A 45 -5.68 -54.00 20.50
C ALA A 45 -4.26 -54.50 20.85
N VAL A 46 -4.10 -55.04 22.06
CA VAL A 46 -2.84 -55.64 22.52
C VAL A 46 -2.42 -56.85 21.66
N SER A 47 -3.36 -57.68 21.25
CA SER A 47 -3.06 -58.82 20.38
C SER A 47 -2.57 -58.37 19.00
N ILE A 48 -3.18 -57.33 18.41
CA ILE A 48 -2.76 -56.77 17.14
C ILE A 48 -1.36 -56.12 17.24
N LEU A 49 -1.12 -55.32 18.31
CA LEU A 49 0.17 -54.72 18.58
C LEU A 49 1.29 -55.77 18.78
N GLN A 50 1.01 -56.81 19.53
CA GLN A 50 1.98 -57.93 19.74
C GLN A 50 2.33 -58.67 18.45
N GLN A 51 1.37 -58.84 17.55
CA GLN A 51 1.59 -59.55 16.27
C GLN A 51 2.37 -58.72 15.23
N ASN A 52 2.18 -57.41 15.24
CA ASN A 52 2.64 -56.55 14.15
C ASN A 52 3.72 -55.53 14.59
N CYS A 53 3.86 -55.20 15.88
CA CYS A 53 4.70 -54.10 16.32
C CYS A 53 5.85 -54.50 17.25
N VAL A 54 5.70 -55.60 18.03
CA VAL A 54 6.70 -56.07 19.01
C VAL A 54 8.03 -56.47 18.36
N GLY A 55 8.03 -56.85 17.06
CA GLY A 55 9.25 -57.17 16.33
C GLY A 55 10.29 -56.06 16.33
N CYS A 56 9.83 -54.82 16.29
CA CYS A 56 10.68 -53.59 16.34
C CYS A 56 10.59 -52.90 17.70
N HIS A 57 9.48 -53.03 18.43
CA HIS A 57 9.23 -52.38 19.73
C HIS A 57 9.24 -53.43 20.86
N GLY A 58 10.25 -54.25 20.93
CA GLY A 58 10.42 -55.24 22.00
C GLY A 58 11.57 -56.21 21.76
N GLY A 59 11.95 -56.99 22.78
CA GLY A 59 13.03 -57.98 22.68
C GLY A 59 14.44 -57.39 22.89
N PHE A 60 15.39 -57.72 22.01
CA PHE A 60 16.78 -57.28 22.10
C PHE A 60 17.01 -55.84 21.53
N GLU A 61 16.11 -55.37 20.67
CA GLU A 61 16.15 -54.03 20.11
C GLU A 61 14.81 -53.33 20.40
N VAL A 62 14.86 -52.25 21.15
CA VAL A 62 13.72 -51.39 21.48
C VAL A 62 13.85 -50.10 20.66
N ASN A 63 13.21 -50.02 19.52
CA ASN A 63 13.26 -48.86 18.66
C ASN A 63 12.35 -47.71 19.22
N GLY A 64 12.84 -46.47 19.24
CA GLY A 64 12.11 -45.29 19.70
C GLY A 64 11.78 -45.33 21.19
N ASP A 65 12.60 -45.98 22.03
CA ASP A 65 12.42 -46.10 23.47
C ASP A 65 11.05 -46.69 23.92
N LEU A 66 10.32 -47.35 23.00
CA LEU A 66 9.00 -47.90 23.22
C LEU A 66 9.06 -49.44 23.30
N ASP A 67 8.86 -50.03 24.47
CA ASP A 67 8.77 -51.46 24.72
C ASP A 67 7.31 -51.91 24.89
N LEU A 68 6.78 -52.55 23.86
CA LEU A 68 5.42 -53.11 23.83
C LEU A 68 5.33 -54.55 24.42
N THR A 69 6.44 -55.18 24.79
CA THR A 69 6.44 -56.53 25.36
C THR A 69 5.79 -56.60 26.73
N SER A 70 5.77 -55.47 27.47
CA SER A 70 5.14 -55.32 28.77
C SER A 70 3.62 -55.27 28.69
N LEU A 71 3.02 -55.04 27.52
CA LEU A 71 1.58 -54.95 27.32
C LEU A 71 0.94 -56.36 27.34
N ARG A 72 0.26 -56.70 28.40
CA ARG A 72 -0.41 -58.00 28.56
C ARG A 72 -1.90 -57.97 28.27
N ASN A 73 -2.54 -56.83 28.41
CA ASN A 73 -3.98 -56.62 28.15
C ASN A 73 -4.28 -55.12 28.03
N SER A 74 -5.48 -54.79 27.58
CA SER A 74 -5.96 -53.41 27.39
C SER A 74 -5.97 -52.55 28.68
N ARG A 75 -5.94 -53.16 29.88
CA ARG A 75 -5.82 -52.39 31.13
C ARG A 75 -4.45 -51.70 31.29
N HIS A 76 -3.39 -52.24 30.67
CA HIS A 76 -2.09 -51.59 30.69
C HIS A 76 -2.08 -50.33 29.81
N LEU A 77 -2.71 -50.38 28.64
CA LEU A 77 -2.88 -49.24 27.76
C LEU A 77 -3.73 -48.14 28.42
N ARG A 78 -4.78 -48.49 29.16
CA ARG A 78 -5.61 -47.50 29.88
C ARG A 78 -4.89 -46.71 30.95
N LYS A 79 -3.75 -47.22 31.47
CA LYS A 79 -2.94 -46.51 32.48
C LYS A 79 -2.09 -45.42 31.90
N ASP A 80 -1.89 -45.43 30.55
CA ASP A 80 -1.12 -44.48 29.83
C ASP A 80 -1.92 -44.00 28.60
N PRO A 81 -2.87 -43.06 28.81
CA PRO A 81 -3.69 -42.53 27.71
C PRO A 81 -2.87 -41.76 26.67
N GLU A 82 -1.74 -41.16 27.07
CA GLU A 82 -0.86 -40.45 26.15
C GLU A 82 -0.22 -41.41 25.18
N LEU A 83 0.27 -42.56 25.63
CA LEU A 83 0.75 -43.65 24.78
C LEU A 83 -0.34 -44.15 23.84
N LEU A 84 -1.59 -44.28 24.31
CA LEU A 84 -2.72 -44.68 23.44
C LEU A 84 -2.88 -43.73 22.27
N VAL A 85 -2.90 -42.43 22.51
CA VAL A 85 -3.01 -41.39 21.46
C VAL A 85 -1.81 -41.41 20.53
N GLN A 86 -0.58 -41.55 21.07
CA GLN A 86 0.63 -41.67 20.25
C GLN A 86 0.57 -42.91 19.31
N LEU A 87 0.12 -44.05 19.82
CA LEU A 87 -0.09 -45.26 19.01
C LEU A 87 -1.15 -45.03 17.92
N MET A 88 -2.28 -44.44 18.29
CA MET A 88 -3.35 -44.12 17.34
C MET A 88 -2.84 -43.20 16.23
N ASN A 89 -2.13 -42.14 16.58
CA ASN A 89 -1.58 -41.20 15.61
C ASN A 89 -0.55 -41.88 14.69
N ALA A 90 0.42 -42.62 15.23
CA ALA A 90 1.46 -43.31 14.46
C ALA A 90 0.87 -44.32 13.48
N VAL A 91 -0.17 -45.02 13.88
CA VAL A 91 -0.90 -46.01 13.03
C VAL A 91 -1.76 -45.28 12.00
N SER A 92 -2.50 -44.29 12.39
CA SER A 92 -3.33 -43.44 11.52
C SER A 92 -2.49 -42.75 10.45
N ASP A 93 -1.39 -42.11 10.84
CA ASP A 93 -0.49 -41.34 9.96
C ASP A 93 0.36 -42.24 9.05
N LYS A 94 0.21 -43.55 9.19
CA LYS A 94 1.00 -44.54 8.45
C LYS A 94 2.51 -44.36 8.63
N THR A 95 2.91 -43.74 9.73
CA THR A 95 4.33 -43.63 10.09
C THR A 95 4.88 -44.93 10.63
N MET A 96 4.00 -45.79 11.17
CA MET A 96 4.32 -47.14 11.56
C MET A 96 3.50 -48.16 10.73
N PRO A 97 4.15 -49.26 10.27
CA PRO A 97 5.59 -49.57 10.28
C PRO A 97 6.42 -48.57 9.49
N PRO A 98 7.74 -48.38 9.82
CA PRO A 98 8.60 -47.45 9.13
C PRO A 98 8.84 -47.80 7.65
N GLU A 99 9.41 -46.91 6.88
CA GLU A 99 9.74 -47.13 5.47
C GLU A 99 10.76 -48.25 5.31
N GLY A 100 10.49 -49.19 4.38
CA GLY A 100 11.34 -50.36 4.16
C GLY A 100 10.85 -51.62 4.86
N GLU A 101 9.88 -51.49 5.79
CA GLU A 101 9.26 -52.63 6.46
C GLU A 101 7.92 -53.03 5.79
N SER A 102 7.41 -54.21 6.15
CA SER A 102 6.13 -54.68 5.60
C SER A 102 4.98 -53.78 6.00
N VAL A 103 4.25 -53.26 5.01
CA VAL A 103 3.08 -52.38 5.21
C VAL A 103 1.98 -53.14 5.98
N LEU A 104 1.43 -52.48 7.01
CA LEU A 104 0.25 -52.98 7.71
C LEU A 104 -0.95 -52.95 6.76
N GLU A 105 -1.66 -54.08 6.58
CA GLU A 105 -2.86 -54.12 5.77
C GLU A 105 -3.92 -53.16 6.28
N GLU A 106 -4.61 -52.47 5.39
CA GLU A 106 -5.56 -51.43 5.75
C GLU A 106 -6.69 -51.94 6.66
N SER A 107 -7.16 -53.18 6.43
CA SER A 107 -8.14 -53.82 7.31
C SER A 107 -7.64 -54.01 8.75
N VAL A 108 -6.37 -54.38 8.91
CA VAL A 108 -5.74 -54.56 10.23
C VAL A 108 -5.47 -53.20 10.87
N ARG A 109 -5.14 -52.20 10.08
CA ARG A 109 -4.95 -50.81 10.53
C ARG A 109 -6.24 -50.23 11.10
N GLN A 110 -7.36 -50.40 10.39
CA GLN A 110 -8.68 -49.94 10.84
C GLN A 110 -9.17 -50.71 12.08
N GLU A 111 -8.94 -52.03 12.13
CA GLU A 111 -9.26 -52.85 13.30
C GLU A 111 -8.46 -52.40 14.54
N LEU A 112 -7.17 -52.11 14.35
CA LEU A 112 -6.31 -51.60 15.45
C LEU A 112 -6.75 -50.22 15.92
N LEU A 113 -6.99 -49.25 15.03
CA LEU A 113 -7.46 -47.90 15.36
C LEU A 113 -8.81 -47.98 16.11
N HIS A 114 -9.75 -48.77 15.62
CA HIS A 114 -11.03 -48.96 16.27
C HIS A 114 -10.85 -49.54 17.69
N SER A 115 -10.01 -50.59 17.84
CA SER A 115 -9.77 -51.25 19.14
C SER A 115 -9.03 -50.29 20.13
N LEU A 116 -8.08 -49.52 19.66
CA LEU A 116 -7.39 -48.49 20.49
C LEU A 116 -8.38 -47.38 20.92
N GLY A 117 -9.25 -46.91 20.03
CA GLY A 117 -10.30 -45.95 20.34
C GLY A 117 -11.29 -46.49 21.40
N GLU A 118 -11.68 -47.78 21.31
CA GLU A 118 -12.51 -48.41 22.35
C GLU A 118 -11.81 -48.48 23.69
N VAL A 119 -10.49 -48.74 23.71
CA VAL A 119 -9.69 -48.73 24.94
C VAL A 119 -9.62 -47.33 25.54
N LEU A 120 -9.45 -46.28 24.70
CA LEU A 120 -9.41 -44.90 25.14
C LEU A 120 -10.75 -44.44 25.73
N ARG A 121 -11.87 -44.85 25.13
CA ARG A 121 -13.23 -44.56 25.66
C ARG A 121 -13.49 -45.22 27.02
N GLN A 122 -12.75 -46.30 27.37
CA GLN A 122 -12.82 -46.95 28.69
C GLN A 122 -11.86 -46.36 29.73
N VAL A 123 -11.08 -45.35 29.40
CA VAL A 123 -10.25 -44.68 30.37
C VAL A 123 -11.15 -43.82 31.28
N GLU A 124 -10.98 -43.99 32.56
CA GLU A 124 -11.62 -43.10 33.55
C GLU A 124 -10.77 -41.83 33.70
N PHE A 125 -11.19 -40.77 33.04
CA PHE A 125 -10.58 -39.47 33.20
C PHE A 125 -11.16 -38.78 34.46
N GLU A 126 -10.31 -38.17 35.27
CA GLU A 126 -10.77 -37.28 36.33
C GLU A 126 -11.52 -36.10 35.68
N SER A 127 -12.81 -35.99 35.98
CA SER A 127 -13.73 -35.07 35.36
C SER A 127 -13.19 -33.65 35.31
N ALA A 128 -12.69 -33.20 34.17
CA ALA A 128 -12.79 -31.80 33.76
C ALA A 128 -12.36 -31.59 32.31
N VAL A 129 -13.31 -31.49 31.42
CA VAL A 129 -13.10 -30.81 30.11
C VAL A 129 -12.70 -29.35 30.33
N MET A 130 -13.18 -28.74 31.42
CA MET A 130 -12.78 -27.42 31.86
C MET A 130 -11.62 -27.55 32.87
N SER A 131 -10.40 -27.38 32.40
CA SER A 131 -9.22 -27.37 33.28
C SER A 131 -9.34 -26.27 34.36
N ASP A 132 -8.85 -26.54 35.60
CA ASP A 132 -8.77 -25.56 36.70
C ASP A 132 -7.84 -24.35 36.41
N GLY A 133 -7.72 -23.94 35.19
CA GLY A 133 -6.85 -22.86 34.73
C GLY A 133 -7.50 -21.46 34.86
N VAL A 134 -6.68 -20.48 35.22
CA VAL A 134 -7.07 -19.07 35.17
C VAL A 134 -6.47 -18.42 33.93
N ALA A 135 -7.30 -18.06 32.96
CA ALA A 135 -6.84 -17.41 31.74
C ALA A 135 -6.94 -15.89 31.88
N ARG A 136 -5.87 -15.18 31.52
CA ARG A 136 -5.89 -13.73 31.37
C ARG A 136 -6.47 -13.33 30.03
N LEU A 137 -7.11 -12.16 29.94
CA LEU A 137 -7.49 -11.59 28.65
C LEU A 137 -6.23 -11.22 27.85
N ASN A 138 -6.20 -11.63 26.58
CA ASN A 138 -5.22 -11.13 25.62
C ASN A 138 -5.59 -9.71 25.14
N ARG A 139 -4.75 -9.06 24.31
CA ARG A 139 -4.97 -7.69 23.81
C ARG A 139 -6.30 -7.53 23.07
N PHE A 140 -6.62 -8.46 22.18
CA PHE A 140 -7.84 -8.44 21.38
C PHE A 140 -9.09 -8.56 22.28
N GLN A 141 -9.08 -9.51 23.21
CA GLN A 141 -10.17 -9.71 24.15
C GLN A 141 -10.34 -8.51 25.10
N TYR A 142 -9.24 -7.93 25.58
CA TYR A 142 -9.29 -6.75 26.44
C TYR A 142 -9.89 -5.55 25.73
N ASN A 143 -9.41 -5.22 24.50
CA ASN A 143 -9.96 -4.14 23.70
C ASN A 143 -11.47 -4.29 23.48
N ASN A 144 -11.90 -5.48 23.06
CA ASN A 144 -13.31 -5.75 22.77
C ASN A 144 -14.18 -5.72 24.03
N THR A 145 -13.67 -6.23 25.17
CA THR A 145 -14.37 -6.18 26.44
C THR A 145 -14.62 -4.74 26.90
N ILE A 146 -13.62 -3.87 26.80
CA ILE A 146 -13.77 -2.45 27.13
C ILE A 146 -14.75 -1.77 26.17
N LYS A 147 -14.65 -2.05 24.87
CA LYS A 147 -15.60 -1.52 23.86
C LYS A 147 -17.04 -1.88 24.22
N ASP A 148 -17.31 -3.13 24.56
CA ASP A 148 -18.66 -3.61 24.85
C ASP A 148 -19.17 -3.13 26.21
N LEU A 149 -18.31 -3.04 27.23
CA LEU A 149 -18.67 -2.54 28.56
C LEU A 149 -19.10 -1.09 28.54
N PHE A 150 -18.41 -0.26 27.74
CA PHE A 150 -18.69 1.18 27.64
C PHE A 150 -19.44 1.55 26.37
N GLU A 151 -19.77 0.58 25.54
CA GLU A 151 -20.36 0.81 24.20
C GLU A 151 -19.58 1.88 23.42
N LEU A 152 -18.23 1.73 23.42
CA LEU A 152 -17.34 2.67 22.77
C LEU A 152 -17.47 2.63 21.26
N LYS A 153 -17.53 3.81 20.64
CA LYS A 153 -17.57 3.98 19.18
C LYS A 153 -16.18 3.91 18.53
N ILE A 154 -15.12 3.80 19.30
CA ILE A 154 -13.72 3.71 18.84
C ILE A 154 -13.00 2.57 19.54
N ASP A 155 -11.89 2.11 18.95
CA ASP A 155 -11.01 1.14 19.59
C ASP A 155 -10.25 1.78 20.77
N VAL A 156 -9.93 0.98 21.79
CA VAL A 156 -9.20 1.46 22.97
C VAL A 156 -7.75 1.77 22.58
N PHE A 157 -7.14 0.89 21.79
CA PHE A 157 -5.78 1.04 21.28
C PHE A 157 -5.66 0.38 19.91
N ALA A 158 -4.58 0.66 19.19
CA ALA A 158 -4.31 0.09 17.89
C ALA A 158 -4.14 -1.45 17.94
N LEU A 159 -4.79 -2.16 17.01
CA LEU A 159 -4.78 -3.62 16.88
C LEU A 159 -4.17 -4.04 15.53
N PRO A 160 -2.84 -4.06 15.39
CA PRO A 160 -2.18 -4.52 14.17
C PRO A 160 -2.44 -6.00 13.86
N GLU A 161 -2.82 -6.79 14.86
CA GLU A 161 -3.24 -8.19 14.75
C GLU A 161 -4.60 -8.38 14.05
N LYS A 162 -5.42 -7.35 13.92
CA LYS A 162 -6.64 -7.38 13.10
C LYS A 162 -6.27 -7.19 11.64
N LEU A 163 -6.17 -8.30 10.90
CA LEU A 163 -5.70 -8.30 9.51
C LEU A 163 -6.75 -7.87 8.50
N MET A 164 -8.05 -7.96 8.81
CA MET A 164 -9.12 -7.56 7.91
C MET A 164 -10.11 -6.60 8.57
N THR A 165 -10.49 -5.57 7.85
CA THR A 165 -11.59 -4.67 8.20
C THR A 165 -12.67 -4.79 7.13
N ARG A 166 -13.90 -5.17 7.53
CA ARG A 166 -15.07 -5.27 6.67
C ARG A 166 -15.83 -3.96 6.70
N HIS A 167 -16.16 -3.42 5.53
CA HIS A 167 -16.93 -2.17 5.43
C HIS A 167 -18.44 -2.40 5.29
N GLU A 168 -18.86 -3.66 5.16
CA GLU A 168 -20.26 -4.06 4.99
C GLU A 168 -20.57 -5.27 5.88
N PRO A 169 -21.75 -5.33 6.51
CA PRO A 169 -22.10 -6.38 7.47
C PRO A 169 -22.61 -7.64 6.78
N TYR A 170 -21.87 -8.27 5.88
CA TYR A 170 -22.31 -9.45 5.14
C TYR A 170 -22.28 -10.77 5.93
N LEU A 171 -21.56 -10.84 7.04
CA LEU A 171 -21.42 -12.09 7.82
C LEU A 171 -22.75 -12.59 8.40
N THR A 172 -23.63 -11.66 8.82
CA THR A 172 -24.88 -11.99 9.50
C THR A 172 -26.11 -11.33 8.86
N GLY A 173 -25.91 -10.36 7.96
CA GLY A 173 -26.97 -9.51 7.41
C GLY A 173 -27.64 -10.03 6.13
N GLY A 174 -27.20 -11.18 5.57
CA GLY A 174 -27.65 -11.69 4.30
C GLY A 174 -28.62 -12.87 4.42
N ASN A 175 -29.06 -13.37 3.27
CA ASN A 175 -29.87 -14.60 3.13
C ASN A 175 -29.01 -15.90 3.17
N GLY A 176 -27.82 -15.85 3.76
CA GLY A 176 -26.86 -16.95 3.78
C GLY A 176 -26.08 -17.12 2.47
N VAL A 177 -25.98 -16.07 1.67
CA VAL A 177 -25.18 -16.03 0.43
C VAL A 177 -24.17 -14.92 0.55
N MET A 178 -22.91 -15.24 0.28
CA MET A 178 -21.83 -14.26 0.26
C MET A 178 -21.99 -13.35 -0.96
N PRO A 179 -21.86 -12.00 -0.82
CA PRO A 179 -22.00 -11.08 -1.95
C PRO A 179 -20.98 -11.36 -3.07
N GLU A 180 -21.38 -11.09 -4.33
CA GLU A 180 -20.49 -11.17 -5.50
C GLU A 180 -19.35 -10.16 -5.46
N ARG A 181 -19.54 -9.04 -4.75
CA ARG A 181 -18.52 -8.03 -4.48
C ARG A 181 -18.57 -7.62 -3.02
N VAL A 182 -17.40 -7.57 -2.39
CA VAL A 182 -17.24 -7.13 -1.00
C VAL A 182 -16.21 -6.02 -0.92
N ARG A 183 -16.37 -5.15 0.09
CA ARG A 183 -15.44 -4.06 0.36
C ARG A 183 -14.71 -4.31 1.66
N VAL A 184 -13.41 -4.62 1.55
CA VAL A 184 -12.53 -4.94 2.68
C VAL A 184 -11.15 -4.31 2.51
N GLU A 185 -10.42 -4.13 3.62
CA GLU A 185 -9.03 -3.70 3.59
C GLU A 185 -8.23 -4.31 4.74
N SER A 186 -6.92 -4.42 4.58
CA SER A 186 -6.01 -4.72 5.68
C SER A 186 -5.33 -3.45 6.18
N LEU A 187 -5.51 -3.17 7.45
CA LEU A 187 -4.88 -2.06 8.16
C LEU A 187 -3.72 -2.52 9.06
N ALA A 188 -3.26 -3.77 8.94
CA ALA A 188 -2.22 -4.35 9.79
C ALA A 188 -0.93 -3.50 9.88
N LEU A 189 -0.50 -2.93 8.76
CA LEU A 189 0.68 -2.05 8.70
C LEU A 189 0.39 -0.58 9.04
N ARG A 190 -0.89 -0.21 9.13
CA ARG A 190 -1.37 1.14 9.45
C ARG A 190 -2.62 1.05 10.32
N PRO A 191 -2.51 0.42 11.50
CA PRO A 191 -3.67 0.19 12.36
C PRO A 191 -4.30 1.52 12.75
N GLN A 192 -5.63 1.52 12.86
CA GLN A 192 -6.35 2.69 13.33
C GLN A 192 -5.85 3.05 14.73
N ALA A 193 -5.64 4.34 14.95
CA ALA A 193 -5.31 4.83 16.27
C ALA A 193 -6.47 4.55 17.23
N GLY A 194 -6.15 4.06 18.43
CA GLY A 194 -7.12 3.97 19.50
C GLY A 194 -7.36 5.33 20.17
N MET A 195 -7.88 5.27 21.41
CA MET A 195 -8.13 6.45 22.23
C MET A 195 -6.84 7.25 22.47
N THR A 196 -6.95 8.57 22.47
CA THR A 196 -5.84 9.50 22.68
C THR A 196 -5.17 9.25 24.05
N ASN A 197 -3.86 9.18 24.08
CA ASN A 197 -3.01 8.89 25.26
C ASN A 197 -3.17 7.49 25.87
N VAL A 198 -3.89 6.58 25.23
CA VAL A 198 -4.02 5.20 25.69
C VAL A 198 -2.99 4.32 24.96
N LYS A 199 -2.16 3.62 25.72
CA LYS A 199 -1.17 2.67 25.20
C LYS A 199 -1.52 1.27 25.64
N SER A 200 -1.52 0.32 24.69
CA SER A 200 -1.72 -1.09 25.03
C SER A 200 -0.56 -1.67 25.83
N PHE A 201 -0.81 -2.79 26.50
CA PHE A 201 0.26 -3.65 26.99
C PHE A 201 0.96 -4.40 25.83
N PRO A 202 2.16 -4.98 26.06
CA PRO A 202 2.89 -5.73 25.05
C PRO A 202 2.04 -6.86 24.45
N LYS A 203 2.30 -7.19 23.18
CA LYS A 203 1.65 -8.34 22.52
C LYS A 203 2.04 -9.63 23.27
N ASP A 204 1.05 -10.50 23.45
CA ASP A 204 1.27 -11.80 24.06
C ASP A 204 2.03 -12.74 23.14
N SER A 205 2.83 -13.63 23.73
CA SER A 205 3.42 -14.74 22.99
C SER A 205 2.33 -15.68 22.50
N ARG A 206 2.60 -16.35 21.40
CA ARG A 206 1.75 -17.43 20.90
C ARG A 206 2.25 -18.78 21.39
N ALA A 207 1.34 -19.71 21.59
CA ALA A 207 1.67 -21.09 21.79
C ALA A 207 2.29 -21.71 20.51
N SER A 208 2.91 -22.86 20.62
CA SER A 208 3.57 -23.55 19.51
C SER A 208 2.66 -23.74 18.29
N HIS A 209 1.38 -24.01 18.52
CA HIS A 209 0.34 -24.14 17.48
C HIS A 209 -0.25 -22.81 16.99
N GLY A 210 0.30 -21.63 17.36
CA GLY A 210 -0.05 -20.33 16.82
C GLY A 210 -1.12 -19.52 17.57
N PHE A 211 -1.80 -20.06 18.60
CA PHE A 211 -2.84 -19.34 19.34
C PHE A 211 -2.27 -18.48 20.48
N ASP A 212 -2.85 -17.29 20.69
CA ASP A 212 -2.46 -16.32 21.71
C ASP A 212 -3.41 -16.29 22.94
N ASN A 213 -4.39 -17.20 22.97
CA ASN A 213 -5.39 -17.28 24.01
C ASN A 213 -5.14 -18.44 25.01
N GLN A 214 -4.00 -19.10 24.93
CA GLN A 214 -3.69 -20.28 25.74
C GLN A 214 -3.26 -19.91 27.17
N VAL A 215 -3.74 -20.66 28.14
CA VAL A 215 -3.51 -20.39 29.56
C VAL A 215 -2.03 -20.40 29.95
N ASP A 216 -1.25 -21.33 29.41
CA ASP A 216 0.17 -21.51 29.68
C ASP A 216 1.08 -20.40 29.14
N VAL A 217 0.68 -19.72 28.06
CA VAL A 217 1.43 -18.60 27.50
C VAL A 217 0.98 -17.23 28.04
N LEU A 218 -0.24 -17.14 28.58
CA LEU A 218 -0.81 -15.89 29.11
C LEU A 218 -0.35 -15.62 30.57
N THR A 219 0.96 -15.58 30.75
CA THR A 219 1.56 -15.31 32.07
C THR A 219 1.42 -13.85 32.52
N MET A 220 1.56 -13.59 33.81
CA MET A 220 1.51 -12.26 34.42
C MET A 220 2.83 -11.92 35.07
N SER A 221 3.61 -11.05 34.46
CA SER A 221 4.79 -10.48 35.10
C SER A 221 4.44 -9.21 35.92
N PRO A 222 5.27 -8.78 36.88
CA PRO A 222 5.05 -7.52 37.59
C PRO A 222 4.98 -6.30 36.67
N LEU A 223 5.77 -6.26 35.56
CA LEU A 223 5.72 -5.19 34.57
C LEU A 223 4.39 -5.20 33.81
N LEU A 224 3.87 -6.36 33.48
CA LEU A 224 2.59 -6.49 32.78
C LEU A 224 1.43 -6.06 33.72
N LEU A 225 1.49 -6.40 34.99
CA LEU A 225 0.50 -5.93 35.97
C LEU A 225 0.50 -4.39 36.07
N ASP A 226 1.67 -3.74 36.14
CA ASP A 226 1.78 -2.29 36.12
C ASP A 226 1.20 -1.70 34.83
N ALA A 227 1.43 -2.36 33.67
CA ALA A 227 0.86 -1.93 32.41
C ALA A 227 -0.68 -1.98 32.40
N PHE A 228 -1.29 -3.02 32.97
CA PHE A 228 -2.75 -3.10 33.16
C PHE A 228 -3.31 -2.00 34.05
N LEU A 229 -2.62 -1.71 35.18
CA LEU A 229 -3.01 -0.63 36.09
C LEU A 229 -2.99 0.74 35.38
N ARG A 230 -1.91 1.04 34.66
CA ARG A 230 -1.77 2.28 33.92
C ARG A 230 -2.79 2.37 32.76
N LEU A 231 -3.03 1.28 32.09
CA LEU A 231 -4.00 1.20 30.98
C LEU A 231 -5.40 1.54 31.50
N ALA A 232 -5.84 0.91 32.60
CA ALA A 232 -7.15 1.17 33.19
C ALA A 232 -7.36 2.65 33.57
N VAL A 233 -6.32 3.32 34.10
CA VAL A 233 -6.35 4.76 34.38
C VAL A 233 -6.40 5.57 33.08
N SER A 234 -5.53 5.26 32.11
CA SER A 234 -5.43 6.03 30.86
C SER A 234 -6.71 5.99 30.02
N ILE A 235 -7.49 4.91 30.09
CA ILE A 235 -8.77 4.78 29.39
C ILE A 235 -9.77 5.82 29.90
N VAL A 236 -10.02 5.88 31.21
CA VAL A 236 -11.03 6.79 31.78
C VAL A 236 -10.56 8.25 31.80
N GLU A 237 -9.25 8.50 31.75
CA GLU A 237 -8.65 9.84 31.70
C GLU A 237 -8.38 10.31 30.26
N SER A 238 -8.62 9.46 29.25
CA SER A 238 -8.47 9.86 27.86
C SER A 238 -9.39 11.04 27.49
N PRO A 239 -8.90 12.02 26.72
CA PRO A 239 -9.77 13.07 26.16
C PRO A 239 -10.92 12.51 25.30
N ASP A 240 -10.80 11.27 24.83
CA ASP A 240 -11.82 10.60 24.06
C ASP A 240 -12.89 9.91 24.91
N PHE A 241 -12.70 9.82 26.23
CA PHE A 241 -13.69 9.23 27.14
C PHE A 241 -14.76 10.27 27.52
N THR A 242 -15.68 10.50 26.60
CA THR A 242 -16.72 11.55 26.67
C THR A 242 -18.12 10.98 26.46
N ALA A 243 -19.12 11.75 26.84
CA ALA A 243 -20.54 11.40 26.63
C ALA A 243 -20.89 11.11 25.17
N GLU A 244 -20.17 11.68 24.21
CA GLU A 244 -20.40 11.43 22.78
C GLU A 244 -19.91 10.05 22.34
N LYS A 245 -18.79 9.57 22.90
CA LYS A 245 -18.10 8.34 22.50
C LYS A 245 -18.40 7.14 23.36
N VAL A 246 -18.86 7.36 24.61
CA VAL A 246 -19.22 6.32 25.60
C VAL A 246 -20.73 6.16 25.59
N GLY A 247 -21.25 5.04 25.06
CA GLY A 247 -22.71 4.82 24.94
C GLY A 247 -23.41 4.70 26.30
N VAL A 248 -22.76 4.13 27.32
CA VAL A 248 -23.30 3.98 28.68
C VAL A 248 -23.05 5.20 29.57
N TRP A 249 -22.75 6.37 28.99
CA TRP A 249 -22.41 7.56 29.79
C TRP A 249 -23.52 7.97 30.75
N ASP A 250 -24.76 8.01 30.27
CA ASP A 250 -25.90 8.43 31.08
C ASP A 250 -26.21 7.46 32.23
N GLU A 251 -25.87 6.19 32.08
CA GLU A 251 -26.06 5.17 33.09
C GLU A 251 -24.98 5.25 34.19
N LEU A 252 -23.75 5.60 33.84
CA LEU A 252 -22.60 5.50 34.77
C LEU A 252 -22.07 6.85 35.25
N PHE A 253 -22.08 7.89 34.41
CA PHE A 253 -21.31 9.12 34.60
C PHE A 253 -22.15 10.40 34.62
N SER A 254 -23.46 10.34 34.33
CA SER A 254 -24.35 11.49 34.35
C SER A 254 -24.53 12.06 35.76
N GLU A 255 -25.14 13.20 35.88
CA GLU A 255 -25.50 13.81 37.14
C GLU A 255 -26.43 12.88 37.98
N LYS A 256 -26.45 13.10 39.31
CA LYS A 256 -27.23 12.30 40.27
C LYS A 256 -28.73 12.55 40.06
N SER A 257 -29.54 11.50 40.14
CA SER A 257 -31.02 11.61 40.14
C SER A 257 -31.52 12.40 41.40
N GLU A 258 -32.51 13.26 41.21
CA GLU A 258 -33.00 14.13 42.31
C GLU A 258 -33.51 13.37 43.54
N ASN A 259 -34.01 12.16 43.36
CA ASN A 259 -34.75 11.39 44.42
C ASN A 259 -33.88 10.32 45.10
N THR A 260 -32.55 10.27 44.96
CA THR A 260 -31.65 9.27 45.55
C THR A 260 -30.55 9.94 46.35
N THR A 261 -30.06 9.25 47.39
CA THR A 261 -28.82 9.65 48.05
C THR A 261 -27.62 9.40 47.14
N LEU A 262 -26.51 10.08 47.38
CA LEU A 262 -25.30 9.88 46.58
C LEU A 262 -24.77 8.45 46.71
N GLU A 263 -24.83 7.86 47.87
CA GLU A 263 -24.42 6.47 48.12
C GLU A 263 -25.29 5.46 47.34
N GLU A 264 -26.62 5.61 47.41
CA GLU A 264 -27.58 4.76 46.68
C GLU A 264 -27.37 4.82 45.20
N GLU A 265 -27.13 6.02 44.67
CA GLU A 265 -26.89 6.23 43.25
C GLU A 265 -25.61 5.55 42.77
N ILE A 266 -24.49 5.78 43.48
CA ILE A 266 -23.18 5.14 43.21
C ILE A 266 -23.33 3.62 43.30
N ARG A 267 -23.96 3.11 44.38
CA ARG A 267 -24.14 1.68 44.59
C ARG A 267 -24.94 1.02 43.50
N LYS A 268 -26.05 1.65 43.09
CA LYS A 268 -26.91 1.19 41.97
C LYS A 268 -26.11 1.09 40.66
N ARG A 269 -25.38 2.14 40.31
CA ARG A 269 -24.58 2.19 39.07
C ARG A 269 -23.47 1.14 39.07
N LEU A 270 -22.76 1.05 40.19
CA LEU A 270 -21.65 0.09 40.33
C LEU A 270 -22.16 -1.36 40.37
N ALA A 271 -23.34 -1.65 40.91
CA ALA A 271 -23.90 -3.00 40.90
C ALA A 271 -24.05 -3.54 39.48
N VAL A 272 -24.62 -2.74 38.58
CA VAL A 272 -24.79 -3.12 37.16
C VAL A 272 -23.45 -3.25 36.45
N PHE A 273 -22.57 -2.27 36.67
CA PHE A 273 -21.25 -2.27 35.99
C PHE A 273 -20.37 -3.44 36.46
N LEU A 274 -20.27 -3.68 37.76
CA LEU A 274 -19.50 -4.79 38.32
C LEU A 274 -20.02 -6.17 37.87
N TYR A 275 -21.35 -6.34 37.79
CA TYR A 275 -21.95 -7.58 37.28
C TYR A 275 -21.53 -7.89 35.83
N ARG A 276 -21.55 -6.88 34.96
CA ARG A 276 -21.09 -7.02 33.58
C ARG A 276 -19.57 -7.22 33.50
N ALA A 277 -18.81 -6.41 34.24
CA ALA A 277 -17.33 -6.44 34.20
C ALA A 277 -16.75 -7.74 34.77
N PHE A 278 -17.30 -8.27 35.86
CA PHE A 278 -16.87 -9.51 36.51
C PHE A 278 -17.61 -10.75 35.97
N ARG A 279 -18.61 -10.55 35.11
CA ARG A 279 -19.32 -11.62 34.39
C ARG A 279 -20.04 -12.63 35.31
N ARG A 280 -20.36 -12.24 36.53
CA ARG A 280 -21.01 -13.07 37.58
C ARG A 280 -21.68 -12.20 38.63
N PRO A 281 -22.56 -12.78 39.48
CA PRO A 281 -23.10 -12.09 40.64
C PRO A 281 -22.02 -11.52 41.56
N ILE A 282 -22.32 -10.37 42.16
CA ILE A 282 -21.38 -9.64 42.99
C ILE A 282 -21.78 -9.76 44.46
N GLU A 283 -20.84 -10.16 45.30
CA GLU A 283 -21.04 -10.19 46.74
C GLU A 283 -21.22 -8.78 47.28
N ASP A 284 -22.08 -8.62 48.28
CA ASP A 284 -22.41 -7.33 48.88
C ASP A 284 -21.18 -6.59 49.46
N ASP A 285 -20.25 -7.31 50.06
CA ASP A 285 -18.98 -6.76 50.57
C ASP A 285 -18.10 -6.18 49.43
N THR A 286 -18.09 -6.83 48.28
CA THR A 286 -17.37 -6.33 47.09
C THR A 286 -18.02 -5.05 46.55
N LEU A 287 -19.33 -5.02 46.39
CA LEU A 287 -20.06 -3.83 45.98
C LEU A 287 -19.88 -2.68 46.98
N THR A 288 -19.96 -2.94 48.26
CA THR A 288 -19.75 -1.96 49.35
C THR A 288 -18.34 -1.37 49.28
N ARG A 289 -17.30 -2.20 49.05
CA ARG A 289 -15.91 -1.73 48.92
C ARG A 289 -15.73 -0.74 47.75
N TYR A 290 -16.26 -1.03 46.59
CA TYR A 290 -16.16 -0.12 45.42
C TYR A 290 -17.04 1.14 45.59
N THR A 291 -18.22 1.02 46.22
CA THR A 291 -19.06 2.16 46.61
C THR A 291 -18.33 3.11 47.53
N ASN A 292 -17.75 2.58 48.63
CA ASN A 292 -16.95 3.37 49.58
C ASN A 292 -15.71 3.99 48.92
N TYR A 293 -15.11 3.32 47.96
CA TYR A 293 -13.98 3.87 47.21
C TYR A 293 -14.41 5.10 46.41
N ALA A 294 -15.53 5.02 45.69
CA ALA A 294 -16.09 6.18 44.96
C ALA A 294 -16.46 7.33 45.91
N LEU A 295 -17.16 7.03 47.00
CA LEU A 295 -17.50 8.03 48.04
C LEU A 295 -16.28 8.70 48.67
N SER A 296 -15.18 8.01 48.82
CA SER A 296 -13.92 8.59 49.36
C SER A 296 -13.36 9.65 48.42
N HIS A 297 -13.59 9.58 47.12
CA HIS A 297 -13.19 10.56 46.15
C HIS A 297 -14.10 11.78 46.14
N THR A 298 -15.43 11.59 46.25
CA THR A 298 -16.37 12.70 46.41
C THR A 298 -16.13 13.48 47.68
N SER A 299 -15.83 12.81 48.80
CA SER A 299 -15.48 13.47 50.04
C SER A 299 -14.18 14.29 50.03
N ARG A 300 -13.31 14.03 49.05
CA ARG A 300 -12.09 14.81 48.75
C ARG A 300 -12.33 15.94 47.74
N GLY A 301 -13.57 16.18 47.33
CA GLY A 301 -13.98 17.29 46.48
C GLY A 301 -14.07 16.98 44.97
N LEU A 302 -13.94 15.73 44.55
CA LEU A 302 -14.23 15.35 43.14
C LEU A 302 -15.76 15.28 42.96
N ASP A 303 -16.23 15.66 41.78
CA ASP A 303 -17.62 15.47 41.39
C ASP A 303 -17.97 13.98 41.24
N LEU A 304 -19.25 13.69 40.99
CA LEU A 304 -19.73 12.32 40.82
C LEU A 304 -19.10 11.63 39.62
N THR A 305 -19.00 12.33 38.48
CA THR A 305 -18.44 11.79 37.27
C THR A 305 -16.98 11.36 37.44
N GLU A 306 -16.15 12.23 38.00
CA GLU A 306 -14.73 11.92 38.25
C GLU A 306 -14.56 10.82 39.29
N SER A 307 -15.40 10.81 40.35
CA SER A 307 -15.39 9.77 41.34
C SER A 307 -15.80 8.40 40.79
N MET A 308 -16.78 8.37 39.91
CA MET A 308 -17.17 7.17 39.18
C MET A 308 -16.08 6.69 38.21
N LYS A 309 -15.40 7.58 37.50
CA LYS A 309 -14.23 7.22 36.66
C LYS A 309 -13.14 6.54 37.48
N LYS A 310 -12.83 7.06 38.70
CA LYS A 310 -11.84 6.42 39.59
C LYS A 310 -12.30 5.03 40.04
N ALA A 311 -13.57 4.86 40.39
CA ALA A 311 -14.12 3.56 40.78
C ALA A 311 -14.08 2.56 39.59
N VAL A 312 -14.46 2.99 38.44
CA VAL A 312 -14.43 2.19 37.21
C VAL A 312 -12.99 1.80 36.85
N SER A 313 -12.04 2.73 36.96
CA SER A 313 -10.61 2.43 36.72
C SER A 313 -10.09 1.35 37.71
N ALA A 314 -10.53 1.40 38.97
CA ALA A 314 -10.19 0.37 39.95
C ALA A 314 -10.82 -1.00 39.62
N VAL A 315 -12.03 -1.02 39.04
CA VAL A 315 -12.66 -2.27 38.57
C VAL A 315 -11.85 -2.86 37.39
N LEU A 316 -11.47 -2.03 36.39
CA LEU A 316 -10.67 -2.48 35.26
C LEU A 316 -9.26 -2.97 35.65
N SER A 317 -8.77 -2.52 36.80
CA SER A 317 -7.48 -2.94 37.38
C SER A 317 -7.61 -4.21 38.23
N SER A 318 -8.82 -4.72 38.45
CA SER A 318 -9.07 -5.86 39.29
C SER A 318 -8.69 -7.18 38.63
N PRO A 319 -8.03 -8.12 39.30
CA PRO A 319 -7.86 -9.48 38.80
C PRO A 319 -9.19 -10.14 38.39
N ARG A 320 -10.31 -9.86 39.11
CA ARG A 320 -11.65 -10.36 38.71
C ARG A 320 -12.11 -9.85 37.34
N PHE A 321 -11.56 -8.74 36.81
CA PHE A 321 -11.85 -8.21 35.51
C PHE A 321 -11.01 -8.91 34.43
N PHE A 322 -9.68 -8.88 34.56
CA PHE A 322 -8.80 -9.33 33.48
C PHE A 322 -8.45 -10.82 33.53
N TYR A 323 -8.80 -11.54 34.62
CA TYR A 323 -8.75 -13.00 34.63
C TYR A 323 -10.14 -13.61 34.45
N ARG A 324 -10.15 -14.76 33.77
CA ARG A 324 -11.29 -15.65 33.65
C ARG A 324 -10.98 -16.91 34.47
N SER A 325 -11.77 -17.21 35.48
CA SER A 325 -11.68 -18.46 36.24
C SER A 325 -12.40 -19.57 35.50
N ARG A 326 -11.88 -20.76 35.58
CA ARG A 326 -12.52 -21.98 35.07
C ARG A 326 -12.76 -23.00 36.21
N SER A 327 -12.70 -22.55 37.44
CA SER A 327 -12.97 -23.40 38.62
C SER A 327 -14.47 -23.43 38.91
N ALA A 328 -15.10 -24.55 38.66
CA ALA A 328 -16.54 -24.72 38.81
C ALA A 328 -16.92 -25.11 40.23
N THR A 329 -17.30 -24.12 41.04
CA THR A 329 -18.27 -24.42 42.13
C THR A 329 -19.66 -24.56 41.49
N SER A 330 -20.47 -25.50 41.95
CA SER A 330 -21.75 -25.88 41.30
C SER A 330 -22.76 -24.76 41.08
N GLY A 331 -22.59 -23.56 41.69
CA GLY A 331 -23.45 -22.40 41.51
C GLY A 331 -22.94 -21.39 40.44
N GLU A 332 -21.70 -21.50 39.95
CA GLU A 332 -21.06 -20.55 39.03
C GLU A 332 -20.89 -21.12 37.63
N LEU A 333 -21.12 -22.43 37.43
CA LEU A 333 -20.86 -23.13 36.14
C LEU A 333 -21.54 -22.44 34.92
N SER A 334 -22.79 -22.02 35.05
CA SER A 334 -23.51 -21.34 33.96
C SER A 334 -22.86 -20.00 33.56
N PHE A 335 -22.29 -19.25 34.50
CA PHE A 335 -21.56 -18.00 34.17
C PHE A 335 -20.21 -18.29 33.54
N GLU A 336 -19.57 -19.39 33.87
CA GLU A 336 -18.32 -19.81 33.25
C GLU A 336 -18.56 -20.32 31.83
N ILE A 337 -19.63 -21.10 31.59
CA ILE A 337 -20.09 -21.46 30.24
C ILE A 337 -20.36 -20.19 29.41
N ALA A 338 -21.14 -19.24 29.95
CA ALA A 338 -21.43 -17.98 29.28
C ALA A 338 -20.15 -17.21 28.92
N SER A 339 -19.21 -17.15 29.86
CA SER A 339 -17.92 -16.49 29.65
C SER A 339 -17.08 -17.20 28.61
N SER A 340 -17.01 -18.54 28.64
CA SER A 340 -16.25 -19.34 27.68
C SER A 340 -16.78 -19.14 26.26
N LEU A 341 -18.09 -19.27 26.07
CA LEU A 341 -18.74 -19.07 24.76
C LEU A 341 -18.53 -17.65 24.21
N SER A 342 -18.72 -16.61 25.07
CA SER A 342 -18.61 -15.22 24.62
C SER A 342 -17.18 -14.85 24.25
N TYR A 343 -16.18 -15.27 25.00
CA TYR A 343 -14.78 -14.98 24.67
C TYR A 343 -14.27 -15.79 23.47
N THR A 344 -14.84 -16.95 23.22
CA THR A 344 -14.49 -17.75 22.02
C THR A 344 -15.11 -17.15 20.77
N LEU A 345 -16.42 -16.82 20.76
CA LEU A 345 -17.11 -16.31 19.58
C LEU A 345 -17.02 -14.77 19.40
N TRP A 346 -17.10 -14.04 20.51
CA TRP A 346 -17.17 -12.58 20.44
C TRP A 346 -15.89 -11.89 20.91
N GLY A 347 -14.91 -12.67 21.40
CA GLY A 347 -13.68 -12.12 21.96
C GLY A 347 -13.94 -11.07 23.04
N SER A 348 -15.07 -11.17 23.78
CA SER A 348 -15.54 -10.15 24.71
C SER A 348 -16.41 -10.75 25.80
N CYS A 349 -16.81 -9.93 26.78
CA CYS A 349 -17.71 -10.34 27.86
C CYS A 349 -19.10 -10.72 27.34
N PRO A 350 -19.83 -11.59 28.08
CA PRO A 350 -21.21 -11.93 27.78
C PRO A 350 -22.13 -10.69 27.70
N ASP A 351 -23.09 -10.72 26.80
CA ASP A 351 -24.15 -9.71 26.73
C ASP A 351 -25.19 -9.93 27.85
N GLY A 352 -26.10 -8.95 27.99
CA GLY A 352 -27.12 -9.01 29.04
C GLY A 352 -28.09 -10.20 28.93
N GLU A 353 -28.35 -10.67 27.70
CA GLU A 353 -29.21 -11.85 27.46
C GLU A 353 -28.49 -13.13 27.89
N LEU A 354 -27.23 -13.30 27.52
CA LEU A 354 -26.43 -14.46 27.90
C LEU A 354 -26.23 -14.52 29.42
N LEU A 355 -25.96 -13.36 30.08
CA LEU A 355 -25.85 -13.29 31.53
C LEU A 355 -27.17 -13.63 32.22
N LYS A 356 -28.33 -13.28 31.64
CA LYS A 356 -29.66 -13.65 32.17
C LYS A 356 -29.91 -15.16 32.09
N VAL A 357 -29.60 -15.79 30.96
CA VAL A 357 -29.70 -17.24 30.80
C VAL A 357 -28.78 -17.95 31.80
N ALA A 358 -27.55 -17.43 31.99
CA ALA A 358 -26.62 -17.96 32.99
C ALA A 358 -27.14 -17.79 34.42
N ALA A 359 -27.73 -16.66 34.75
CA ALA A 359 -28.29 -16.39 36.09
C ALA A 359 -29.46 -17.34 36.47
N ASN A 360 -30.20 -17.77 35.44
CA ASN A 360 -31.28 -18.77 35.66
C ASN A 360 -30.77 -20.21 35.72
N GLY A 361 -29.46 -20.46 35.48
CA GLY A 361 -28.88 -21.80 35.42
C GLY A 361 -29.26 -22.61 34.16
N GLU A 362 -29.88 -21.96 33.18
CA GLU A 362 -30.47 -22.62 32.00
C GLU A 362 -29.42 -23.15 31.02
N LEU A 363 -28.17 -22.71 31.09
CA LEU A 363 -27.07 -23.18 30.21
C LEU A 363 -26.68 -24.64 30.46
N SER A 364 -27.14 -25.23 31.54
CA SER A 364 -27.01 -26.66 31.81
C SER A 364 -27.98 -27.52 30.97
N ASP A 365 -29.05 -26.93 30.40
CA ASP A 365 -29.94 -27.60 29.48
C ASP A 365 -29.33 -27.67 28.08
N PRO A 366 -29.18 -28.90 27.49
CA PRO A 366 -28.59 -29.07 26.16
C PRO A 366 -29.32 -28.30 25.05
N GLN A 367 -30.63 -28.15 25.11
CA GLN A 367 -31.42 -27.46 24.10
C GLN A 367 -31.24 -25.95 24.20
N VAL A 368 -31.25 -25.41 25.43
CA VAL A 368 -31.01 -24.00 25.70
C VAL A 368 -29.60 -23.62 25.29
N LEU A 369 -28.60 -24.43 25.65
CA LEU A 369 -27.20 -24.20 25.28
C LEU A 369 -27.04 -24.16 23.74
N ARG A 370 -27.58 -25.14 22.99
CA ARG A 370 -27.51 -25.12 21.51
C ARG A 370 -28.23 -23.92 20.90
N SER A 371 -29.43 -23.58 21.40
CA SER A 371 -30.15 -22.39 20.89
C SER A 371 -29.38 -21.10 21.16
N THR A 372 -28.71 -21.01 22.31
CA THR A 372 -27.85 -19.87 22.69
C THR A 372 -26.65 -19.77 21.75
N ILE A 373 -25.94 -20.87 21.49
CA ILE A 373 -24.82 -20.89 20.54
C ILE A 373 -25.28 -20.45 19.14
N ARG A 374 -26.43 -20.95 18.66
CA ARG A 374 -27.00 -20.54 17.36
C ARG A 374 -27.37 -19.07 17.30
N ARG A 375 -27.88 -18.49 18.40
CA ARG A 375 -28.09 -17.05 18.51
C ARG A 375 -26.78 -16.28 18.39
N MET A 376 -25.77 -16.73 19.14
CA MET A 376 -24.46 -16.08 19.16
C MET A 376 -23.76 -16.10 17.80
N LEU A 377 -23.91 -17.18 17.02
CA LEU A 377 -23.39 -17.31 15.66
C LEU A 377 -24.08 -16.36 14.65
N LYS A 378 -25.27 -15.88 14.97
CA LYS A 378 -26.02 -14.90 14.15
C LYS A 378 -25.82 -13.47 14.60
N ASP A 379 -25.15 -13.24 15.73
CA ASP A 379 -24.84 -11.91 16.24
C ASP A 379 -23.71 -11.26 15.43
N PRO A 380 -23.79 -9.95 15.09
CA PRO A 380 -22.71 -9.26 14.40
C PRO A 380 -21.33 -9.38 15.06
N LYS A 381 -21.25 -9.59 16.37
CA LYS A 381 -20.00 -9.82 17.11
C LYS A 381 -19.24 -11.08 16.67
N VAL A 382 -19.86 -12.00 15.94
CA VAL A 382 -19.18 -13.16 15.35
C VAL A 382 -18.03 -12.73 14.40
N GLU A 383 -18.07 -11.50 13.89
CA GLU A 383 -16.95 -10.91 13.14
C GLU A 383 -15.62 -11.02 13.91
N ARG A 384 -15.64 -10.93 15.23
CA ARG A 384 -14.43 -11.01 16.06
C ARG A 384 -13.82 -12.40 16.09
N PHE A 385 -14.65 -13.46 15.98
CA PHE A 385 -14.16 -14.83 15.76
C PHE A 385 -13.49 -14.93 14.38
N MET A 386 -14.13 -14.37 13.36
CA MET A 386 -13.61 -14.34 11.99
C MET A 386 -12.33 -13.51 11.85
N ASP A 387 -12.11 -12.54 12.74
CA ASP A 387 -10.88 -11.73 12.80
C ASP A 387 -9.75 -12.42 13.62
N SER A 388 -10.06 -13.40 14.44
CA SER A 388 -9.12 -14.01 15.38
C SER A 388 -8.72 -15.43 14.99
N PHE A 389 -9.66 -16.38 14.98
CA PHE A 389 -9.36 -17.80 14.77
C PHE A 389 -8.66 -18.08 13.42
N PRO A 390 -9.21 -17.70 12.24
CA PRO A 390 -8.59 -18.03 10.96
C PRO A 390 -7.22 -17.36 10.76
N VAL A 391 -7.03 -16.14 11.30
CA VAL A 391 -5.75 -15.43 11.27
C VAL A 391 -4.67 -16.21 12.01
N GLN A 392 -5.01 -16.74 13.19
CA GLN A 392 -4.08 -17.44 14.07
C GLN A 392 -3.87 -18.89 13.60
N TRP A 393 -4.94 -19.59 13.22
CA TRP A 393 -4.86 -20.95 12.70
C TRP A 393 -3.98 -21.03 11.46
N MET A 394 -4.18 -20.17 10.47
CA MET A 394 -3.38 -20.12 9.24
C MET A 394 -2.05 -19.39 9.41
N GLN A 395 -1.73 -18.86 10.60
CA GLN A 395 -0.49 -18.11 10.93
C GLN A 395 -0.27 -16.86 10.05
N LEU A 396 -1.33 -16.22 9.57
CA LEU A 396 -1.29 -15.15 8.53
C LEU A 396 -0.55 -13.88 8.95
N GLU A 397 -0.34 -13.63 10.24
CA GLU A 397 0.46 -12.46 10.69
C GLU A 397 1.91 -12.53 10.19
N ALA A 398 2.45 -13.72 9.99
CA ALA A 398 3.81 -13.92 9.46
C ALA A 398 3.98 -13.24 8.08
N LEU A 399 2.89 -13.17 7.29
CA LEU A 399 2.90 -12.51 5.98
C LEU A 399 3.27 -11.01 6.06
N MET A 400 2.93 -10.34 7.15
CA MET A 400 3.22 -8.90 7.31
C MET A 400 4.72 -8.60 7.46
N ALA A 401 5.53 -9.59 7.80
CA ALA A 401 6.98 -9.49 7.92
C ALA A 401 7.73 -9.96 6.66
N VAL A 402 7.02 -10.46 5.66
CA VAL A 402 7.64 -11.01 4.44
C VAL A 402 8.21 -9.89 3.56
N THR A 403 9.50 -9.97 3.27
CA THR A 403 10.22 -9.00 2.44
C THR A 403 11.08 -9.74 1.40
N PRO A 404 10.49 -10.21 0.30
CA PRO A 404 11.24 -10.87 -0.76
C PRO A 404 12.19 -9.90 -1.45
N ASP A 405 13.27 -10.43 -2.01
CA ASP A 405 14.23 -9.65 -2.80
C ASP A 405 13.49 -8.98 -3.97
N PRO A 406 13.56 -7.64 -4.11
CA PRO A 406 12.91 -6.92 -5.21
C PRO A 406 13.38 -7.36 -6.60
N GLY A 407 14.58 -7.97 -6.70
CA GLY A 407 15.10 -8.54 -7.94
C GLY A 407 14.29 -9.74 -8.44
N VAL A 408 13.60 -10.46 -7.56
CA VAL A 408 12.71 -11.57 -7.94
C VAL A 408 11.35 -11.05 -8.39
N ASN A 409 10.75 -10.17 -7.61
CA ASN A 409 9.48 -9.54 -7.98
C ASN A 409 9.35 -8.13 -7.38
N ARG A 410 9.59 -7.09 -8.21
CA ARG A 410 9.52 -5.70 -7.76
C ARG A 410 8.12 -5.26 -7.30
N TYR A 411 7.05 -5.89 -7.80
CA TYR A 411 5.68 -5.48 -7.51
C TYR A 411 5.19 -5.95 -6.13
N PHE A 412 5.91 -6.89 -5.51
CA PHE A 412 5.58 -7.34 -4.16
C PHE A 412 5.76 -6.21 -3.12
N SER A 413 6.82 -5.44 -3.23
CA SER A 413 7.15 -4.33 -2.31
C SER A 413 7.17 -2.96 -3.00
N LEU A 414 6.40 -2.80 -4.09
CA LEU A 414 6.38 -1.57 -4.90
C LEU A 414 5.91 -0.33 -4.12
N ASP A 415 4.99 -0.51 -3.20
CA ASP A 415 4.47 0.55 -2.32
C ASP A 415 4.70 0.13 -0.86
N ALA A 416 5.55 0.88 -0.14
CA ALA A 416 5.88 0.57 1.25
C ALA A 416 4.69 0.69 2.21
N GLN A 417 3.68 1.50 1.87
CA GLN A 417 2.46 1.66 2.66
C GLN A 417 1.38 0.63 2.29
N TYR A 418 1.43 0.11 1.07
CA TYR A 418 0.50 -0.87 0.52
C TYR A 418 1.28 -1.98 -0.21
N PRO A 419 2.13 -2.75 0.48
CA PRO A 419 2.79 -3.89 -0.15
C PRO A 419 1.75 -4.93 -0.57
N ALA A 420 2.12 -5.84 -1.46
CA ALA A 420 1.23 -6.90 -1.95
C ALA A 420 0.63 -7.73 -0.80
N THR A 421 1.34 -7.88 0.31
CA THR A 421 0.91 -8.66 1.48
C THR A 421 -0.43 -8.20 2.06
N VAL A 422 -0.74 -6.87 2.00
CA VAL A 422 -2.04 -6.35 2.50
C VAL A 422 -3.22 -6.72 1.60
N GLN A 423 -2.98 -7.10 0.35
CA GLN A 423 -3.99 -7.65 -0.55
C GLN A 423 -4.06 -9.19 -0.45
N MET A 424 -2.90 -9.83 -0.39
CA MET A 424 -2.78 -11.29 -0.34
C MET A 424 -3.40 -11.89 0.91
N VAL A 425 -3.27 -11.24 2.06
CA VAL A 425 -3.84 -11.73 3.33
C VAL A 425 -5.37 -11.79 3.32
N LEU A 426 -6.01 -10.96 2.48
CA LEU A 426 -7.48 -10.89 2.41
C LEU A 426 -8.09 -12.07 1.65
N GLU A 427 -7.36 -12.69 0.74
CA GLU A 427 -7.87 -13.82 -0.05
C GLU A 427 -8.27 -15.03 0.81
N PRO A 428 -7.38 -15.64 1.62
CA PRO A 428 -7.77 -16.77 2.48
C PRO A 428 -8.79 -16.40 3.54
N LEU A 429 -8.78 -15.15 4.04
CA LEU A 429 -9.78 -14.68 5.00
C LEU A 429 -11.16 -14.53 4.36
N LEU A 430 -11.25 -14.02 3.13
CA LEU A 430 -12.51 -13.94 2.38
C LEU A 430 -13.04 -15.30 1.96
N LEU A 431 -12.16 -16.26 1.65
CA LEU A 431 -12.56 -17.64 1.43
C LEU A 431 -13.19 -18.24 2.70
N PHE A 432 -12.56 -18.02 3.86
CA PHE A 432 -13.08 -18.48 5.15
C PHE A 432 -14.45 -17.83 5.45
N ASP A 433 -14.58 -16.50 5.23
CA ASP A 433 -15.86 -15.80 5.34
C ASP A 433 -16.94 -16.42 4.43
N GLY A 434 -16.60 -16.71 3.17
CA GLY A 434 -17.53 -17.30 2.21
C GLY A 434 -18.02 -18.70 2.62
N VAL A 435 -17.09 -19.56 3.07
CA VAL A 435 -17.42 -20.90 3.58
C VAL A 435 -18.30 -20.81 4.83
N PHE A 436 -18.05 -19.84 5.73
CA PHE A 436 -18.87 -19.62 6.91
C PHE A 436 -20.26 -19.07 6.55
N VAL A 437 -20.35 -18.01 5.75
CA VAL A 437 -21.64 -17.36 5.39
C VAL A 437 -22.55 -18.31 4.66
N GLU A 438 -22.02 -19.04 3.67
CA GLU A 438 -22.78 -20.00 2.86
C GLU A 438 -22.95 -21.36 3.56
N ASN A 439 -22.37 -21.51 4.75
CA ASN A 439 -22.40 -22.77 5.50
C ASN A 439 -21.97 -23.98 4.65
N ARG A 440 -20.82 -23.86 4.00
CA ARG A 440 -20.27 -24.90 3.12
C ARG A 440 -19.42 -25.87 3.94
N SER A 441 -19.06 -27.01 3.33
CA SER A 441 -18.11 -27.94 3.94
C SER A 441 -16.77 -27.25 4.22
N ILE A 442 -16.15 -27.55 5.37
CA ILE A 442 -14.80 -27.08 5.71
C ILE A 442 -13.75 -27.57 4.70
N ASP A 443 -13.98 -28.69 4.00
CA ASP A 443 -13.11 -29.20 2.94
C ASP A 443 -12.92 -28.19 1.79
N GLU A 444 -13.88 -27.30 1.57
CA GLU A 444 -13.77 -26.24 0.57
C GLU A 444 -12.69 -25.19 0.91
N LEU A 445 -12.14 -25.20 2.12
CA LEU A 445 -10.95 -24.40 2.43
C LEU A 445 -9.70 -24.91 1.69
N ILE A 446 -9.61 -26.22 1.41
CA ILE A 446 -8.53 -26.83 0.62
C ILE A 446 -8.82 -26.76 -0.88
N SER A 447 -10.02 -27.15 -1.27
CA SER A 447 -10.41 -27.28 -2.68
C SER A 447 -11.72 -26.52 -2.97
N PRO A 448 -11.67 -25.17 -2.94
CA PRO A 448 -12.85 -24.35 -3.19
C PRO A 448 -13.23 -24.30 -4.67
N VAL A 449 -14.50 -23.96 -4.93
CA VAL A 449 -15.00 -23.66 -6.27
C VAL A 449 -14.95 -22.16 -6.60
N PHE A 450 -14.63 -21.31 -5.62
CA PHE A 450 -14.54 -19.86 -5.75
C PHE A 450 -13.41 -19.28 -4.92
N SER A 451 -13.03 -18.04 -5.24
CA SER A 451 -12.17 -17.18 -4.43
C SER A 451 -12.68 -15.74 -4.51
N TYR A 452 -12.00 -14.82 -3.81
CA TYR A 452 -12.25 -13.38 -3.91
C TYR A 452 -10.96 -12.65 -4.30
N HIS A 453 -11.01 -11.97 -5.45
CA HIS A 453 -9.83 -11.27 -5.96
C HIS A 453 -10.10 -9.79 -6.15
N SER A 454 -9.15 -8.97 -5.68
CA SER A 454 -9.03 -7.58 -6.11
C SER A 454 -8.47 -7.50 -7.53
N PRO A 455 -8.52 -6.34 -8.21
CA PRO A 455 -7.82 -6.13 -9.48
C PRO A 455 -6.32 -6.47 -9.41
N PHE A 456 -5.68 -6.22 -8.27
CA PHE A 456 -4.29 -6.60 -8.04
C PHE A 456 -4.10 -8.12 -8.05
N LEU A 457 -4.89 -8.87 -7.30
CA LEU A 457 -4.78 -10.34 -7.24
C LEU A 457 -5.11 -10.99 -8.58
N LYS A 458 -6.09 -10.46 -9.33
CA LYS A 458 -6.37 -10.90 -10.71
C LYS A 458 -5.15 -10.74 -11.61
N SER A 459 -4.43 -9.60 -11.48
CA SER A 459 -3.20 -9.36 -12.23
C SER A 459 -2.03 -10.21 -11.69
N TRP A 460 -2.01 -10.48 -10.38
CA TRP A 460 -0.96 -11.26 -9.73
C TRP A 460 -0.94 -12.72 -10.20
N TYR A 461 -2.09 -13.36 -10.24
CA TYR A 461 -2.23 -14.76 -10.69
C TYR A 461 -2.22 -14.89 -12.22
N GLY A 462 -2.53 -13.80 -12.96
CA GLY A 462 -2.47 -13.78 -14.40
C GLY A 462 -1.04 -13.68 -14.96
N GLU A 463 -0.88 -13.96 -16.27
CA GLU A 463 0.44 -13.97 -16.92
C GLU A 463 1.04 -12.57 -17.13
N LYS A 464 0.25 -11.49 -17.01
CA LYS A 464 0.58 -10.14 -17.52
C LYS A 464 0.98 -9.12 -16.46
N LEU A 465 1.66 -9.52 -15.38
CA LEU A 465 2.23 -8.53 -14.44
C LEU A 465 3.57 -7.99 -14.97
N SER A 466 3.53 -7.30 -16.10
CA SER A 466 4.68 -6.68 -16.75
C SER A 466 4.25 -5.43 -17.52
N PRO A 467 5.11 -4.42 -17.64
CA PRO A 467 4.80 -3.24 -18.43
C PRO A 467 4.54 -3.62 -19.89
N PRO A 468 3.72 -2.83 -20.60
CA PRO A 468 3.52 -3.05 -22.03
C PRO A 468 4.83 -2.92 -22.79
N SER A 469 5.04 -3.77 -23.78
CA SER A 469 6.17 -3.68 -24.70
C SER A 469 6.11 -2.38 -25.50
N VAL A 470 7.24 -1.76 -25.76
CA VAL A 470 7.34 -0.60 -26.62
C VAL A 470 7.68 -1.03 -28.05
N ASP A 471 7.02 -0.42 -29.04
CA ASP A 471 7.35 -0.63 -30.44
C ASP A 471 8.59 0.19 -30.80
N GLU A 472 9.75 -0.46 -30.79
CA GLU A 472 11.04 0.18 -31.09
C GLU A 472 11.12 0.71 -32.53
N GLN A 473 10.46 0.05 -33.49
CA GLN A 473 10.47 0.49 -34.88
C GLN A 473 9.66 1.77 -35.03
N ALA A 474 8.47 1.82 -34.45
CA ALA A 474 7.63 3.02 -34.45
C ALA A 474 8.32 4.21 -33.76
N ILE A 475 8.96 3.98 -32.58
CA ILE A 475 9.71 5.01 -31.87
C ILE A 475 10.86 5.56 -32.75
N ASN A 476 11.64 4.70 -33.36
CA ASN A 476 12.76 5.12 -34.20
C ASN A 476 12.28 5.91 -35.42
N GLN A 477 11.18 5.49 -36.06
CA GLN A 477 10.58 6.23 -37.22
C GLN A 477 10.08 7.62 -36.75
N GLU A 478 9.44 7.70 -35.58
CA GLU A 478 8.97 8.98 -35.04
C GLU A 478 10.15 9.91 -34.70
N ASN A 479 11.22 9.38 -34.10
CA ASN A 479 12.44 10.13 -33.77
C ASN A 479 13.13 10.65 -35.05
N ASP A 480 13.15 9.87 -36.12
CA ASP A 480 13.68 10.32 -37.39
C ASP A 480 12.86 11.48 -37.98
N LEU A 481 11.53 11.39 -37.87
CA LEU A 481 10.65 12.50 -38.33
C LEU A 481 10.85 13.75 -37.46
N ARG A 482 10.93 13.62 -36.15
CA ARG A 482 11.23 14.74 -35.22
C ARG A 482 12.58 15.36 -35.51
N SER A 483 13.61 14.53 -35.72
CA SER A 483 14.97 14.99 -36.05
C SER A 483 15.02 15.74 -37.34
N LYS A 484 14.32 15.27 -38.38
CA LYS A 484 14.20 15.98 -39.66
C LYS A 484 13.47 17.31 -39.53
N ALA A 485 12.39 17.36 -38.77
CA ALA A 485 11.67 18.61 -38.52
C ALA A 485 12.54 19.64 -37.79
N ILE A 486 13.27 19.20 -36.72
CA ILE A 486 14.20 20.05 -36.00
C ILE A 486 15.32 20.54 -36.90
N ALA A 487 15.93 19.65 -37.69
CA ALA A 487 16.99 20.01 -38.66
C ALA A 487 16.50 21.01 -39.71
N SER A 488 15.27 20.86 -40.21
CA SER A 488 14.67 21.78 -41.17
C SER A 488 14.50 23.19 -40.58
N GLU A 489 13.93 23.32 -39.40
CA GLU A 489 13.75 24.63 -38.72
C GLU A 489 15.10 25.22 -38.29
N GLN A 490 16.06 24.41 -37.85
CA GLN A 490 17.40 24.86 -37.51
C GLN A 490 18.12 25.45 -38.72
N ALA A 491 18.01 24.82 -39.89
CA ALA A 491 18.59 25.34 -41.13
C ALA A 491 18.06 26.72 -41.49
N ILE A 492 16.77 27.01 -41.27
CA ILE A 492 16.18 28.34 -41.50
C ILE A 492 16.76 29.35 -40.50
N VAL A 493 16.91 28.97 -39.20
CA VAL A 493 17.55 29.84 -38.20
C VAL A 493 18.99 30.15 -38.57
N ASP A 494 19.74 29.17 -39.06
CA ASP A 494 21.13 29.34 -39.50
C ASP A 494 21.23 30.25 -40.68
N ASP A 495 20.27 30.17 -41.63
CA ASP A 495 20.20 31.10 -42.78
C ASP A 495 19.93 32.55 -42.34
N TYR A 496 19.00 32.76 -41.42
CA TYR A 496 18.79 34.09 -40.83
C TYR A 496 20.05 34.63 -40.08
N ASN A 497 20.76 33.78 -39.37
CA ASN A 497 22.01 34.16 -38.72
C ASN A 497 23.07 34.58 -39.71
N LYS A 498 23.17 33.90 -40.87
CA LYS A 498 24.05 34.26 -41.94
C LYS A 498 23.67 35.62 -42.56
N GLN A 499 22.38 35.85 -42.88
CA GLN A 499 21.89 37.13 -43.39
C GLN A 499 22.14 38.27 -42.39
N LEU A 500 21.94 38.05 -41.10
CA LEU A 500 22.25 39.01 -40.06
C LEU A 500 23.74 39.37 -40.01
N GLN A 501 24.64 38.37 -40.18
CA GLN A 501 26.08 38.60 -40.26
C GLN A 501 26.47 39.42 -41.51
N GLU A 502 25.82 39.16 -42.63
CA GLU A 502 26.03 39.94 -43.87
C GLU A 502 25.60 41.42 -43.67
N VAL A 503 24.43 41.66 -43.08
CA VAL A 503 23.92 43.00 -42.75
C VAL A 503 24.82 43.73 -41.75
N ASP A 504 25.25 43.01 -40.67
CA ASP A 504 26.19 43.57 -39.67
C ASP A 504 27.53 43.97 -40.31
N THR A 505 28.00 43.17 -41.28
CA THR A 505 29.24 43.49 -42.04
C THR A 505 29.02 44.72 -42.88
N ALA A 506 27.86 44.84 -43.56
CA ALA A 506 27.51 45.97 -44.37
C ALA A 506 27.41 47.28 -43.54
N ILE A 507 26.79 47.24 -42.37
CA ILE A 507 26.70 48.38 -41.44
C ILE A 507 28.07 48.87 -40.97
N LYS A 508 29.03 47.99 -40.79
CA LYS A 508 30.41 48.32 -40.36
C LYS A 508 31.27 48.81 -41.54
N ASN A 509 30.86 48.61 -42.77
CA ASN A 509 31.62 49.06 -43.90
C ASN A 509 31.63 50.58 -44.00
N PRO A 510 32.78 51.26 -44.02
CA PRO A 510 32.88 52.71 -44.12
C PRO A 510 32.35 53.25 -45.45
N VAL A 511 32.31 52.43 -46.51
CA VAL A 511 31.78 52.79 -47.81
C VAL A 511 30.60 51.84 -48.15
N ILE A 512 29.38 52.36 -48.02
CA ILE A 512 28.17 51.61 -48.37
C ILE A 512 27.91 51.69 -49.83
N SER A 513 27.67 50.58 -50.51
CA SER A 513 27.39 50.54 -51.97
C SER A 513 26.28 51.50 -52.36
N GLY A 514 26.55 52.39 -53.28
CA GLY A 514 25.64 53.41 -53.82
C GLY A 514 26.01 54.85 -53.51
N LEU A 515 26.98 55.13 -52.62
CA LEU A 515 27.53 56.44 -52.38
C LEU A 515 28.81 56.63 -53.18
N VAL A 516 28.91 57.74 -53.87
CA VAL A 516 30.08 58.09 -54.65
C VAL A 516 31.15 58.62 -53.70
N GLU A 517 32.39 58.13 -53.77
CA GLU A 517 33.52 58.56 -52.94
C GLU A 517 33.72 60.05 -52.93
N ALA A 518 33.45 60.71 -54.08
CA ALA A 518 33.53 62.15 -54.26
C ALA A 518 32.59 62.95 -53.38
N ASP A 519 31.35 62.42 -53.10
CA ASP A 519 30.35 63.03 -52.26
C ASP A 519 30.80 62.98 -50.79
N LEU A 520 31.39 61.90 -50.34
CA LEU A 520 31.96 61.69 -49.00
C LEU A 520 33.16 62.67 -48.79
N VAL A 521 34.00 62.85 -49.81
CA VAL A 521 35.11 63.78 -49.76
C VAL A 521 34.59 65.21 -49.70
N ALA A 522 33.60 65.55 -50.51
CA ALA A 522 32.99 66.88 -50.51
C ALA A 522 32.30 67.16 -49.17
N GLY A 523 31.62 66.20 -48.59
CA GLY A 523 31.00 66.28 -47.26
C GLY A 523 32.05 66.51 -46.17
N GLN A 524 33.15 65.73 -46.17
CA GLN A 524 34.26 65.87 -45.26
C GLN A 524 34.84 67.36 -45.32
N LEU A 525 35.06 67.85 -46.54
CA LEU A 525 35.59 69.21 -46.70
C LEU A 525 34.64 70.28 -46.07
N LYS A 526 33.31 70.09 -46.31
CA LYS A 526 32.31 70.97 -45.67
C LYS A 526 32.31 70.87 -44.17
N TRP A 527 32.42 69.68 -43.66
CA TRP A 527 32.50 69.44 -42.20
C TRP A 527 33.74 70.08 -41.60
N GLU A 528 34.92 69.93 -42.19
CA GLU A 528 36.15 70.58 -41.77
C GLU A 528 36.01 72.07 -41.71
N ASP A 529 35.48 72.70 -42.80
CA ASP A 529 35.22 74.16 -42.86
C ASP A 529 34.21 74.58 -41.81
N SER A 530 33.20 73.75 -41.43
CA SER A 530 32.29 74.08 -40.39
C SER A 530 32.95 74.05 -39.02
N GLN A 531 33.82 73.06 -38.80
CA GLN A 531 34.56 72.94 -37.50
C GLN A 531 35.56 74.15 -37.31
N ALA A 532 36.11 74.64 -38.36
CA ALA A 532 36.94 75.82 -38.31
C ALA A 532 36.20 77.10 -37.90
N LYS A 533 34.90 77.22 -38.09
CA LYS A 533 34.02 78.34 -37.77
C LYS A 533 33.31 78.25 -36.44
N GLN A 534 33.42 77.07 -35.74
CA GLN A 534 32.69 76.79 -34.52
C GLN A 534 33.34 77.60 -33.37
N SER A 535 32.62 78.61 -32.84
CA SER A 535 32.68 79.01 -31.46
C SER A 535 32.00 77.97 -30.54
N LYS A 536 32.35 77.81 -29.24
CA LYS A 536 31.76 76.88 -28.28
C LYS A 536 30.23 76.99 -28.20
N GLY A 537 29.49 76.45 -29.18
CA GLY A 537 28.03 76.54 -29.21
C GLY A 537 27.38 75.56 -28.24
N GLU A 538 26.39 75.98 -27.51
CA GLU A 538 25.49 75.12 -26.73
C GLU A 538 24.66 74.28 -27.69
N LEU A 539 24.22 73.08 -27.21
CA LEU A 539 23.23 72.27 -27.92
C LEU A 539 21.87 72.90 -27.86
N GLU A 540 21.21 73.06 -28.99
CA GLU A 540 19.86 73.57 -29.04
C GLU A 540 18.89 72.42 -28.94
N LEU A 541 18.21 72.27 -27.77
CA LEU A 541 17.33 71.15 -27.46
C LEU A 541 15.88 71.63 -27.58
N SER A 542 15.05 70.97 -28.41
CA SER A 542 13.61 71.25 -28.45
C SER A 542 12.93 70.84 -27.14
N PRO A 543 11.80 71.43 -26.79
CA PRO A 543 10.97 70.93 -25.70
C PRO A 543 10.63 69.40 -25.90
N TRP A 544 10.44 68.71 -24.82
CA TRP A 544 10.01 67.34 -24.90
C TRP A 544 8.53 67.18 -25.35
N SER A 545 8.22 66.18 -26.14
CA SER A 545 6.89 65.68 -26.37
C SER A 545 6.77 64.28 -25.76
N LYS A 546 5.65 64.00 -25.08
CA LYS A 546 5.39 62.70 -24.47
C LYS A 546 4.08 62.08 -24.94
N ILE A 547 4.01 60.75 -24.98
CA ILE A 547 2.79 59.97 -25.21
C ILE A 547 2.78 58.75 -24.36
N GLY A 548 1.64 58.34 -23.83
CA GLY A 548 1.40 57.22 -22.94
C GLY A 548 0.48 57.60 -21.77
N PRO A 549 0.15 56.68 -20.90
CA PRO A 549 0.63 55.28 -20.83
C PRO A 549 -0.04 54.35 -21.86
N PHE A 550 0.74 53.55 -22.55
CA PHE A 550 0.26 52.42 -23.32
C PHE A 550 0.25 51.19 -22.43
N ARG A 551 -0.95 50.68 -22.13
CA ARG A 551 -1.12 49.52 -21.22
C ARG A 551 -0.67 48.24 -21.91
N ALA A 552 -0.05 47.34 -21.17
CA ALA A 552 0.43 46.04 -21.59
C ALA A 552 0.10 44.97 -20.54
N ASN A 553 0.26 43.70 -20.88
CA ASN A 553 -0.03 42.63 -19.92
C ASN A 553 1.13 42.31 -18.95
N SER A 554 2.35 42.73 -19.32
CA SER A 554 3.57 42.54 -18.52
C SER A 554 4.63 43.52 -18.91
N LEU A 555 5.72 43.64 -18.11
CA LEU A 555 6.92 44.38 -18.47
C LEU A 555 7.50 43.96 -19.83
N ASP A 556 7.57 42.66 -20.08
CA ASP A 556 8.12 42.12 -21.31
C ASP A 556 7.26 42.47 -22.52
N ASP A 557 5.94 42.43 -22.39
CA ASP A 557 4.98 42.86 -23.39
C ASP A 557 5.06 44.38 -23.64
N ALA A 558 5.13 45.20 -22.57
CA ALA A 558 5.34 46.66 -22.66
C ALA A 558 6.64 47.04 -23.37
N HIS A 559 7.72 46.27 -23.11
CA HIS A 559 9.01 46.49 -23.74
C HIS A 559 9.04 46.11 -25.21
N LYS A 560 8.46 44.96 -25.59
CA LYS A 560 8.53 44.40 -26.94
C LYS A 560 7.57 45.09 -27.93
N THR A 561 6.36 45.44 -27.49
CA THR A 561 5.32 45.98 -28.36
C THR A 561 5.65 47.39 -28.84
N ALA A 562 5.69 47.61 -30.14
CA ALA A 562 5.79 48.97 -30.72
C ALA A 562 4.39 49.61 -30.70
N PHE A 563 4.17 50.56 -29.80
CA PHE A 563 2.87 51.25 -29.66
C PHE A 563 2.77 52.46 -30.52
N VAL A 564 3.89 53.02 -30.99
CA VAL A 564 4.00 54.12 -31.96
C VAL A 564 4.89 53.68 -33.12
N ASP A 565 4.97 54.46 -34.16
CA ASP A 565 5.98 54.23 -35.21
C ASP A 565 7.36 54.62 -34.62
N GLU A 566 8.11 53.60 -34.18
CA GLU A 566 9.40 53.78 -33.50
C GLU A 566 10.52 54.20 -34.50
N ALA A 567 10.31 54.02 -35.81
CA ALA A 567 11.28 54.40 -36.83
C ALA A 567 11.06 55.79 -37.43
N ALA A 568 9.80 56.26 -37.42
CA ALA A 568 9.44 57.58 -37.98
C ALA A 568 8.34 58.21 -37.13
N VAL A 569 8.72 59.07 -36.21
CA VAL A 569 7.79 59.71 -35.25
C VAL A 569 6.96 60.78 -35.95
N ASP A 570 5.64 60.61 -35.90
CA ASP A 570 4.68 61.60 -36.33
C ASP A 570 3.94 62.16 -35.10
N LEU A 571 4.22 63.40 -34.73
CA LEU A 571 3.65 64.05 -33.57
C LEU A 571 2.18 64.47 -33.70
N GLU A 572 1.63 64.47 -34.93
CA GLU A 572 0.21 64.78 -35.17
C GLU A 572 -0.65 63.52 -35.19
N LYS A 573 -0.02 62.35 -35.27
CA LYS A 573 -0.73 61.05 -35.34
C LYS A 573 -1.32 60.68 -33.97
N GLN A 574 -2.59 60.26 -33.99
CA GLN A 574 -3.30 59.76 -32.84
C GLN A 574 -3.16 58.20 -32.74
N TYR A 575 -2.95 57.68 -31.52
CA TYR A 575 -2.81 56.26 -31.24
C TYR A 575 -3.90 55.84 -30.25
N GLY A 576 -5.06 55.40 -30.75
CA GLY A 576 -6.25 55.16 -29.93
C GLY A 576 -6.76 56.45 -29.32
N ASP A 577 -6.93 56.52 -28.00
CA ASP A 577 -7.30 57.72 -27.29
C ASP A 577 -6.08 58.62 -26.91
N LEU A 578 -4.87 58.17 -27.23
CA LEU A 578 -3.63 58.88 -26.87
C LEU A 578 -3.12 59.74 -28.04
N ARG A 579 -2.56 60.90 -27.73
CA ARG A 579 -1.86 61.75 -28.68
C ARG A 579 -0.58 62.31 -28.03
N TRP A 580 0.33 62.73 -28.84
CA TRP A 580 1.53 63.44 -28.37
C TRP A 580 1.16 64.77 -27.72
N GLU A 581 1.70 64.98 -26.54
CA GLU A 581 1.51 66.24 -25.75
C GLU A 581 2.87 66.87 -25.46
N LYS A 582 2.91 68.20 -25.52
CA LYS A 582 4.12 68.91 -25.07
C LYS A 582 4.31 68.71 -23.57
N ALA A 583 5.55 68.46 -23.16
CA ALA A 583 5.91 68.17 -21.78
C ALA A 583 6.99 69.16 -21.28
N ASP A 584 6.56 70.38 -21.07
CA ASP A 584 7.47 71.48 -20.61
C ASP A 584 7.95 71.28 -19.15
N ASP A 585 7.35 70.30 -18.44
CA ASP A 585 7.74 69.87 -17.11
C ASP A 585 8.97 68.93 -17.12
N LEU A 586 9.30 68.33 -18.27
CA LEU A 586 10.44 67.41 -18.42
C LEU A 586 11.73 68.19 -18.64
N VAL A 587 12.62 68.25 -17.67
CA VAL A 587 13.88 68.97 -17.66
C VAL A 587 15.07 67.98 -17.64
N ASP A 588 16.05 68.19 -18.52
CA ASP A 588 17.25 67.39 -18.57
C ASP A 588 18.03 67.40 -17.24
N GLY A 589 18.63 66.32 -16.86
CA GLY A 589 19.42 66.20 -15.64
C GLY A 589 18.59 65.95 -14.35
N LYS A 590 17.30 65.75 -14.46
CA LYS A 590 16.41 65.38 -13.34
C LYS A 590 15.71 64.06 -13.58
N ILE A 591 15.32 63.40 -12.47
CA ILE A 591 14.49 62.23 -12.52
C ILE A 591 13.03 62.67 -12.64
N HIS A 592 12.29 62.10 -13.57
CA HIS A 592 10.88 62.38 -13.83
C HIS A 592 10.05 61.17 -13.55
N GLU A 593 9.04 61.27 -12.69
CA GLU A 593 8.11 60.24 -12.36
C GLU A 593 7.02 60.08 -13.45
N LEU A 594 6.74 58.87 -13.83
CA LEU A 594 5.65 58.47 -14.70
C LEU A 594 4.61 57.72 -13.84
N ARG A 595 3.48 57.38 -14.42
CA ARG A 595 2.42 56.67 -13.71
C ARG A 595 1.91 55.49 -14.51
N GLU A 596 1.28 54.54 -13.80
CA GLU A 596 0.72 53.29 -14.27
C GLU A 596 1.75 52.15 -14.51
N GLY A 597 1.54 51.02 -13.79
CA GLY A 597 2.32 49.79 -13.97
C GLY A 597 1.88 49.05 -15.24
N ASN A 598 2.71 48.11 -15.65
CA ASN A 598 2.54 47.31 -16.89
C ASN A 598 2.19 48.20 -18.09
N SER A 599 3.02 49.22 -18.33
CA SER A 599 2.79 50.18 -19.39
C SER A 599 4.07 50.68 -20.01
N ALA A 600 3.96 51.34 -21.18
CA ALA A 600 5.04 52.04 -21.83
C ALA A 600 4.70 53.52 -22.07
N HIS A 601 5.68 54.41 -21.92
CA HIS A 601 5.65 55.79 -22.32
C HIS A 601 6.74 56.02 -23.33
N TYR A 602 6.49 56.99 -24.22
CA TYR A 602 7.50 57.48 -25.13
C TYR A 602 7.68 58.96 -24.87
N VAL A 603 8.95 59.42 -24.90
CA VAL A 603 9.32 60.85 -24.92
C VAL A 603 10.19 61.09 -26.15
N TYR A 604 9.90 62.18 -26.84
CA TYR A 604 10.52 62.57 -28.10
C TYR A 604 10.98 64.04 -28.04
N ARG A 605 12.14 64.28 -28.66
CA ARG A 605 12.65 65.60 -28.91
C ARG A 605 13.62 65.62 -30.08
N THR A 606 13.91 66.85 -30.56
CA THR A 606 15.03 67.11 -31.50
C THR A 606 16.20 67.83 -30.83
N ILE A 607 17.40 67.48 -31.26
CA ILE A 607 18.64 68.13 -30.92
C ILE A 607 19.19 68.75 -32.18
N ARG A 608 19.24 70.08 -32.20
CA ARG A 608 19.78 70.83 -33.33
C ARG A 608 21.22 71.25 -33.07
N THR A 609 22.04 71.12 -34.13
CA THR A 609 23.45 71.48 -34.12
C THR A 609 23.82 72.15 -35.46
N GLU A 610 24.64 73.20 -35.41
CA GLU A 610 25.06 73.84 -36.64
C GLU A 610 26.06 73.04 -37.45
N ALA A 611 26.77 72.12 -36.81
CA ALA A 611 27.76 71.25 -37.47
C ALA A 611 27.71 69.85 -36.89
N ALA A 612 28.10 68.84 -37.64
CA ALA A 612 28.20 67.47 -37.14
C ALA A 612 29.10 67.39 -35.89
N ARG A 613 28.58 66.77 -34.80
CA ARG A 613 29.33 66.66 -33.54
C ARG A 613 28.91 65.44 -32.75
N SER A 614 29.82 65.00 -31.88
CA SER A 614 29.49 63.95 -30.92
C SER A 614 28.83 64.49 -29.71
N VAL A 615 27.78 63.85 -29.20
CA VAL A 615 27.14 64.14 -27.92
C VAL A 615 27.06 62.86 -27.10
N GLN A 616 27.12 63.07 -25.79
CA GLN A 616 26.83 61.95 -24.87
C GLN A 616 25.40 62.09 -24.38
N ILE A 617 24.63 61.03 -24.58
CA ILE A 617 23.33 60.85 -23.94
C ILE A 617 23.54 59.98 -22.68
N SER A 618 23.06 60.47 -21.58
CA SER A 618 23.02 59.74 -20.32
C SER A 618 21.58 59.47 -19.94
N LEU A 619 21.27 58.18 -19.63
CA LEU A 619 19.93 57.73 -19.35
C LEU A 619 19.85 57.04 -17.98
N GLY A 620 18.64 57.04 -17.41
CA GLY A 620 18.20 56.17 -16.35
C GLY A 620 16.75 55.75 -16.58
N SER A 621 16.38 54.54 -16.27
CA SER A 621 14.99 54.05 -16.36
C SER A 621 14.64 53.20 -15.14
N ASP A 622 13.44 53.35 -14.70
CA ASP A 622 12.72 52.38 -13.83
C ASP A 622 11.86 51.55 -14.75
N ASP A 623 12.20 50.44 -14.81
CA ASP A 623 12.55 49.14 -15.33
C ASP A 623 13.30 49.26 -16.70
N SER A 624 12.63 49.00 -17.81
CA SER A 624 13.25 48.76 -19.12
C SER A 624 13.18 50.00 -20.01
N PHE A 625 14.05 50.04 -21.02
CA PHE A 625 14.04 51.12 -22.01
C PHE A 625 14.45 50.70 -23.42
N LYS A 626 14.08 51.56 -24.39
CA LYS A 626 14.66 51.60 -25.75
C LYS A 626 14.96 53.05 -26.12
N LEU A 627 16.05 53.28 -26.84
CA LEU A 627 16.48 54.60 -27.33
C LEU A 627 16.76 54.55 -28.82
N TRP A 628 16.14 55.48 -29.56
CA TRP A 628 16.38 55.67 -31.01
C TRP A 628 16.97 57.03 -31.28
N HIS A 629 17.82 57.11 -32.30
CA HIS A 629 18.38 58.29 -32.89
C HIS A 629 18.08 58.29 -34.37
N ASN A 630 17.37 59.30 -34.88
CA ASN A 630 16.94 59.39 -36.29
C ASN A 630 16.28 58.09 -36.77
N GLY A 631 15.35 57.51 -35.98
CA GLY A 631 14.63 56.26 -36.29
C GLY A 631 15.45 54.98 -36.11
N VAL A 632 16.73 55.05 -35.76
CA VAL A 632 17.60 53.89 -35.54
C VAL A 632 17.69 53.56 -34.08
N LEU A 633 17.35 52.30 -33.67
CA LEU A 633 17.52 51.80 -32.32
C LEU A 633 19.00 51.73 -31.95
N ILE A 634 19.43 52.51 -30.97
CA ILE A 634 20.83 52.61 -30.58
C ILE A 634 21.11 51.98 -29.23
N GLY A 635 20.06 51.68 -28.45
CA GLY A 635 20.21 51.02 -27.18
C GLY A 635 18.90 50.53 -26.61
N GLN A 636 18.92 49.37 -25.95
CA GLN A 636 17.79 48.83 -25.21
C GLN A 636 18.25 47.98 -24.03
N LYS A 637 17.44 47.95 -22.98
CA LYS A 637 17.57 47.01 -21.86
C LYS A 637 16.19 46.56 -21.42
N ASN A 638 16.01 45.26 -21.26
CA ASN A 638 14.78 44.68 -20.71
C ASN A 638 15.12 44.02 -19.38
N MET A 639 14.93 44.72 -18.28
CA MET A 639 15.23 44.25 -16.93
C MET A 639 14.48 45.07 -15.88
N VAL A 640 14.18 44.46 -14.76
CA VAL A 640 13.61 45.14 -13.58
C VAL A 640 14.71 45.87 -12.85
N ARG A 641 14.57 47.20 -12.70
CA ARG A 641 15.53 48.04 -11.97
C ARG A 641 14.90 49.40 -11.56
N GLY A 642 15.38 50.01 -10.53
CA GLY A 642 15.01 51.38 -10.17
C GLY A 642 15.78 52.40 -10.99
N VAL A 643 15.22 53.62 -11.14
CA VAL A 643 15.88 54.76 -11.85
C VAL A 643 17.05 55.31 -11.04
N ALA A 644 18.16 55.59 -11.72
CA ALA A 644 19.23 56.45 -11.22
C ALA A 644 19.83 57.26 -12.37
N PRO A 645 20.42 58.45 -12.10
CA PRO A 645 21.18 59.15 -13.09
C PRO A 645 22.36 58.34 -13.64
N ASP A 646 22.70 58.56 -14.89
CA ASP A 646 23.91 57.98 -15.51
C ASP A 646 23.98 56.44 -15.55
N GLN A 647 22.87 55.74 -15.47
CA GLN A 647 22.83 54.25 -15.52
C GLN A 647 23.32 53.71 -16.85
N ASP A 648 22.96 54.38 -17.95
CA ASP A 648 23.35 53.99 -19.28
C ASP A 648 23.86 55.21 -20.04
N LYS A 649 24.98 55.11 -20.78
CA LYS A 649 25.61 56.19 -21.53
C LYS A 649 25.77 55.77 -22.98
N PHE A 650 25.31 56.65 -23.89
CA PHE A 650 25.42 56.48 -25.33
C PHE A 650 26.16 57.66 -25.95
N ARG A 651 27.07 57.34 -26.83
CA ARG A 651 27.70 58.35 -27.67
C ARG A 651 26.94 58.41 -29.01
N LEU A 652 26.39 59.57 -29.34
CA LEU A 652 25.72 59.82 -30.61
C LEU A 652 26.56 60.77 -31.45
N GLU A 653 26.60 60.44 -32.75
CA GLU A 653 27.18 61.34 -33.76
C GLU A 653 26.02 62.09 -34.41
N LEU A 654 25.82 63.33 -34.00
CA LEU A 654 24.77 64.17 -34.56
C LEU A 654 25.19 64.77 -35.91
N ALA A 655 24.28 64.77 -36.89
CA ALA A 655 24.43 65.48 -38.16
C ALA A 655 24.18 66.99 -37.99
N ALA A 656 24.72 67.85 -38.87
CA ALA A 656 24.34 69.27 -38.86
C ALA A 656 22.83 69.37 -39.23
N GLY A 657 22.10 70.19 -38.46
CA GLY A 657 20.66 70.34 -38.52
C GLY A 657 19.96 69.62 -37.34
N GLU A 658 18.75 69.22 -37.52
CA GLU A 658 17.93 68.52 -36.49
C GLU A 658 18.21 67.00 -36.45
N ASN A 659 18.33 66.51 -35.22
CA ASN A 659 18.50 65.06 -34.93
C ASN A 659 17.40 64.62 -33.98
N GLU A 660 16.67 63.62 -34.34
CA GLU A 660 15.55 63.12 -33.59
C GLU A 660 16.00 62.11 -32.50
N ILE A 661 15.47 62.28 -31.33
CA ILE A 661 15.66 61.36 -30.18
C ILE A 661 14.29 60.87 -29.74
N LEU A 662 14.08 59.55 -29.83
CA LEU A 662 12.92 58.86 -29.25
C LEU A 662 13.40 57.98 -28.12
N PHE A 663 12.79 58.10 -26.94
CA PHE A 663 13.11 57.32 -25.78
C PHE A 663 11.82 56.68 -25.24
N LYS A 664 11.77 55.33 -25.24
CA LYS A 664 10.70 54.53 -24.67
C LYS A 664 11.11 54.04 -23.32
N ILE A 665 10.25 54.25 -22.36
CA ILE A 665 10.38 53.74 -20.99
C ILE A 665 9.24 52.74 -20.77
N SER A 666 9.54 51.53 -20.30
CA SER A 666 8.52 50.51 -20.00
C SER A 666 8.68 50.05 -18.57
N ASN A 667 7.56 49.91 -17.89
CA ASN A 667 7.50 49.54 -16.48
C ASN A 667 6.63 48.29 -16.23
N GLY A 668 7.00 47.50 -15.24
CA GLY A 668 6.21 46.40 -14.71
C GLY A 668 5.30 46.86 -13.55
N VAL A 669 5.71 46.62 -12.33
CA VAL A 669 5.00 46.98 -11.12
C VAL A 669 5.96 47.73 -10.17
N GLY A 670 5.44 48.74 -9.48
CA GLY A 670 6.22 49.52 -8.51
C GLY A 670 6.49 50.97 -8.94
N GLY A 671 7.69 51.44 -8.73
CA GLY A 671 8.13 52.77 -9.17
C GLY A 671 8.10 52.88 -10.70
N TYR A 672 7.99 54.08 -11.25
CA TYR A 672 8.02 54.30 -12.69
C TYR A 672 8.61 55.69 -12.94
N ALA A 673 9.82 55.76 -13.44
CA ALA A 673 10.53 57.03 -13.66
C ALA A 673 11.63 56.88 -14.70
N PHE A 674 12.10 58.01 -15.21
CA PHE A 674 13.25 58.07 -16.10
C PHE A 674 14.16 59.29 -15.81
N TYR A 675 15.38 59.20 -16.30
CA TYR A 675 16.37 60.24 -16.31
C TYR A 675 16.94 60.39 -17.74
N PHE A 676 17.18 61.60 -18.17
CA PHE A 676 17.82 61.89 -19.45
C PHE A 676 18.70 63.12 -19.35
N GLN A 677 19.87 63.10 -19.96
CA GLN A 677 20.73 64.28 -20.16
C GLN A 677 21.54 64.15 -21.43
N ALA A 678 21.60 65.25 -22.20
CA ALA A 678 22.47 65.36 -23.36
C ALA A 678 23.62 66.34 -23.03
N SER A 679 24.85 65.99 -23.38
CA SER A 679 26.04 66.84 -23.20
C SER A 679 26.94 66.76 -24.44
N ALA A 680 27.53 67.87 -24.80
CA ALA A 680 28.47 67.91 -25.92
C ALA A 680 29.79 67.20 -25.55
N ILE A 681 30.29 66.36 -26.46
CA ILE A 681 31.61 65.72 -26.34
C ILE A 681 32.61 66.57 -27.18
N ALA A 682 33.71 66.92 -26.60
CA ALA A 682 34.80 67.56 -27.32
C ALA A 682 35.37 66.65 -28.41
N LEU A 683 35.76 67.17 -29.54
CA LEU A 683 36.46 66.42 -30.58
C LEU A 683 37.69 65.74 -29.99
N PRO A 684 38.03 64.47 -30.42
CA PRO A 684 39.26 63.84 -29.98
C PRO A 684 40.51 64.70 -30.27
N ASP A 685 41.44 64.62 -29.36
CA ASP A 685 42.69 65.47 -29.47
C ASP A 685 43.42 65.29 -30.81
N PRO A 686 43.56 64.07 -31.39
CA PRO A 686 44.16 63.86 -32.70
C PRO A 686 43.38 64.55 -33.84
N VAL A 687 42.04 64.55 -33.78
CA VAL A 687 41.18 65.25 -34.74
C VAL A 687 41.32 66.74 -34.63
N THR A 688 41.24 67.24 -33.39
CA THR A 688 41.42 68.72 -33.06
C THR A 688 42.78 69.18 -33.51
N ALA A 689 43.83 68.40 -33.26
CA ALA A 689 45.19 68.72 -33.71
C ALA A 689 45.32 68.79 -35.22
N ALA A 690 44.75 67.84 -35.94
CA ALA A 690 44.75 67.75 -37.39
C ALA A 690 43.92 68.88 -38.05
N LEU A 691 42.82 69.33 -37.46
CA LEU A 691 42.01 70.45 -37.93
C LEU A 691 42.75 71.83 -37.83
N LYS A 692 43.64 71.96 -36.84
CA LYS A 692 44.44 73.27 -36.70
C LYS A 692 45.51 73.40 -37.73
N ILE A 693 45.89 72.33 -38.52
CA ILE A 693 46.87 72.36 -39.55
C ILE A 693 46.17 72.72 -40.87
N GLU A 694 46.73 73.71 -41.56
CA GLU A 694 46.23 74.09 -42.86
C GLU A 694 46.19 72.91 -43.81
N ARG A 695 45.07 72.69 -44.56
CA ARG A 695 44.73 71.51 -45.33
C ARG A 695 45.86 71.06 -46.27
N GLY A 696 46.56 72.02 -46.91
CA GLY A 696 47.65 71.71 -47.80
C GLY A 696 48.94 71.19 -47.15
N ASN A 697 49.09 71.45 -45.81
CA ASN A 697 50.27 71.14 -45.02
C ASN A 697 50.09 69.88 -44.14
N ARG A 698 48.98 69.14 -44.31
CA ARG A 698 48.67 67.91 -43.53
C ARG A 698 49.42 66.70 -44.12
N ASP A 699 50.04 65.93 -43.25
CA ASP A 699 50.59 64.62 -43.65
C ASP A 699 49.49 63.57 -43.87
N ASP A 700 49.83 62.36 -44.34
CA ASP A 700 48.89 61.27 -44.67
C ASP A 700 48.19 60.75 -43.42
N ASN A 701 48.87 60.71 -42.24
CA ASN A 701 48.27 60.23 -41.00
C ASN A 701 47.22 61.24 -40.52
N GLN A 702 47.46 62.53 -40.58
CA GLN A 702 46.50 63.60 -40.26
C GLN A 702 45.28 63.60 -41.18
N ARG A 703 45.51 63.40 -42.45
CA ARG A 703 44.39 63.26 -43.45
C ARG A 703 43.57 62.00 -43.13
N LYS A 704 44.22 60.92 -42.80
CA LYS A 704 43.52 59.64 -42.43
C LYS A 704 42.72 59.82 -41.15
N VAL A 705 43.27 60.46 -40.10
CA VAL A 705 42.57 60.69 -38.85
C VAL A 705 41.27 61.45 -39.08
N LEU A 706 41.30 62.49 -39.93
CA LEU A 706 40.09 63.30 -40.26
C LEU A 706 39.13 62.54 -41.10
N SER A 707 39.60 61.79 -42.07
CA SER A 707 38.74 60.95 -42.92
C SER A 707 38.07 59.78 -42.11
N ASP A 708 38.82 59.04 -41.30
CA ASP A 708 38.28 57.99 -40.46
C ASP A 708 37.24 58.54 -39.47
N TYR A 709 37.50 59.69 -38.87
CA TYR A 709 36.56 60.35 -38.00
C TYR A 709 35.31 60.80 -38.72
N TYR A 710 35.43 61.44 -39.90
CA TYR A 710 34.30 61.93 -40.72
C TYR A 710 33.45 60.77 -41.21
N LEU A 711 34.03 59.65 -41.66
CA LEU A 711 33.30 58.50 -42.09
C LEU A 711 32.42 57.88 -40.93
N ALA A 712 32.87 58.04 -39.74
CA ALA A 712 32.06 57.60 -38.54
C ALA A 712 30.81 58.47 -38.33
N ILE A 713 30.86 59.77 -38.69
CA ILE A 713 29.80 60.76 -38.46
C ILE A 713 29.08 61.25 -39.71
N ALA A 714 29.51 60.81 -40.92
CA ALA A 714 29.04 61.32 -42.21
C ALA A 714 27.51 61.23 -42.34
N PRO A 715 26.80 62.39 -42.50
CA PRO A 715 25.36 62.42 -42.69
C PRO A 715 24.89 61.59 -43.91
N GLU A 716 25.67 61.52 -44.93
CA GLU A 716 25.41 60.77 -46.17
C GLU A 716 25.32 59.29 -45.93
N LEU A 717 26.03 58.78 -44.93
CA LEU A 717 25.94 57.36 -44.53
C LEU A 717 24.81 57.07 -43.57
N GLN A 718 24.25 58.08 -42.93
CA GLN A 718 23.20 57.88 -41.83
C GLN A 718 21.97 57.20 -42.44
N GLU A 719 21.40 57.62 -43.55
CA GLU A 719 20.20 57.07 -44.14
C GLU A 719 20.42 55.62 -44.62
N ALA A 720 21.57 55.34 -45.27
CA ALA A 720 21.90 53.98 -45.69
C ALA A 720 22.07 53.04 -44.44
N ARG A 721 22.71 53.49 -43.34
CA ARG A 721 22.85 52.73 -42.13
C ARG A 721 21.48 52.53 -41.45
N ARG A 722 20.58 53.56 -41.51
CA ARG A 722 19.22 53.43 -40.99
C ARG A 722 18.44 52.32 -41.70
N ILE A 723 18.48 52.28 -43.02
CA ILE A 723 17.83 51.22 -43.83
C ILE A 723 18.38 49.83 -43.48
N LEU A 724 19.71 49.70 -43.35
CA LEU A 724 20.34 48.42 -42.97
C LEU A 724 19.94 47.99 -41.55
N ASN A 725 19.83 48.91 -40.60
CA ASN A 725 19.37 48.59 -39.24
C ASN A 725 17.91 48.16 -39.22
N LEU A 726 17.03 48.83 -40.02
CA LEU A 726 15.62 48.37 -40.15
C LEU A 726 15.54 46.96 -40.70
N LYS A 727 16.34 46.61 -41.74
CA LYS A 727 16.44 45.27 -42.27
C LYS A 727 16.95 44.26 -41.24
N LYS A 728 17.95 44.68 -40.44
CA LYS A 728 18.44 43.87 -39.35
C LYS A 728 17.35 43.54 -38.32
N ASP A 729 16.58 44.56 -37.92
CA ASP A 729 15.50 44.40 -36.94
C ASP A 729 14.37 43.51 -37.46
N GLU A 730 14.08 43.57 -38.76
CA GLU A 730 13.14 42.68 -39.45
C GLU A 730 13.63 41.22 -39.42
N LEU A 731 14.88 40.96 -39.82
CA LEU A 731 15.50 39.66 -39.78
C LEU A 731 15.56 39.08 -38.37
N ILE A 732 15.82 39.89 -37.35
CA ILE A 732 15.78 39.49 -35.95
C ILE A 732 14.38 38.98 -35.57
N ARG A 733 13.33 39.76 -35.91
CA ARG A 733 11.94 39.35 -35.61
C ARG A 733 11.55 38.07 -36.33
N GLU A 734 11.89 37.95 -37.61
CA GLU A 734 11.60 36.71 -38.39
C GLU A 734 12.35 35.50 -37.79
N ARG A 735 13.64 35.63 -37.46
CA ARG A 735 14.43 34.60 -36.82
C ARG A 735 13.81 34.18 -35.48
N GLU A 736 13.35 35.14 -34.67
CA GLU A 736 12.72 34.85 -33.35
C GLU A 736 11.44 34.01 -33.52
N VAL A 737 10.63 34.25 -34.52
CA VAL A 737 9.43 33.44 -34.86
C VAL A 737 9.83 32.01 -35.12
N VAL A 738 10.83 31.81 -35.97
CA VAL A 738 11.31 30.45 -36.37
C VAL A 738 11.99 29.78 -35.16
N GLN A 739 12.78 30.53 -34.40
CA GLN A 739 13.43 30.03 -33.17
C GLN A 739 12.41 29.57 -32.11
N ASN A 740 11.32 30.31 -31.93
CA ASN A 740 10.23 29.91 -31.06
C ASN A 740 9.53 28.64 -31.56
N LYS A 741 9.31 28.54 -32.86
CA LYS A 741 8.79 27.31 -33.50
C LYS A 741 9.73 26.13 -33.26
N LEU A 742 11.04 26.30 -33.50
CA LEU A 742 12.06 25.28 -33.25
C LEU A 742 12.08 24.82 -31.80
N ASN A 743 12.00 25.76 -30.83
CA ASN A 743 12.00 25.47 -29.41
C ASN A 743 10.73 24.68 -28.97
N SER A 744 9.61 24.87 -29.68
CA SER A 744 8.34 24.17 -29.42
C SER A 744 8.29 22.76 -30.02
N LEU A 745 9.21 22.40 -30.94
CA LEU A 745 9.21 21.06 -31.54
C LEU A 745 9.54 19.99 -30.49
N PRO A 746 8.79 18.85 -30.49
CA PRO A 746 9.07 17.74 -29.62
C PRO A 746 10.43 17.12 -29.93
N LYS A 747 11.27 17.01 -28.88
CA LYS A 747 12.61 16.40 -29.04
C LYS A 747 12.54 14.89 -29.23
N PRO A 748 13.46 14.27 -29.98
CA PRO A 748 13.59 12.83 -30.02
C PRO A 748 13.78 12.26 -28.63
N LYS A 749 13.10 11.12 -28.36
CA LYS A 749 13.17 10.43 -27.07
C LYS A 749 13.64 9.00 -27.30
N SER A 750 14.69 8.57 -26.60
CA SER A 750 15.28 7.24 -26.79
C SER A 750 14.29 6.11 -26.47
N VAL A 751 14.48 4.94 -27.08
CA VAL A 751 13.73 3.72 -26.77
C VAL A 751 13.81 3.39 -25.28
N ALA A 752 14.97 3.56 -24.65
CA ALA A 752 15.15 3.38 -23.22
C ALA A 752 14.24 4.31 -22.40
N ALA A 753 14.13 5.60 -22.79
CA ALA A 753 13.27 6.55 -22.12
C ALA A 753 11.76 6.22 -22.29
N HIS A 754 11.36 5.66 -23.43
CA HIS A 754 10.00 5.16 -23.63
C HIS A 754 9.70 3.92 -22.78
N ARG A 755 10.68 2.99 -22.66
CA ARG A 755 10.58 1.84 -21.73
C ARG A 755 10.45 2.30 -20.29
N ASP A 756 11.24 3.30 -19.86
CA ASP A 756 11.15 3.86 -18.52
C ASP A 756 9.81 4.53 -18.26
N ASP A 757 9.24 5.22 -19.26
CA ASP A 757 7.90 5.81 -19.12
C ASP A 757 6.81 4.74 -19.02
N ALA A 758 6.88 3.71 -19.86
CA ALA A 758 5.97 2.56 -19.81
C ALA A 758 6.07 1.86 -18.45
N GLN A 759 7.30 1.67 -17.95
CA GLN A 759 7.53 1.10 -16.62
C GLN A 759 6.95 1.97 -15.51
N ARG A 760 7.19 3.29 -15.51
CA ARG A 760 6.62 4.22 -14.52
C ARG A 760 5.08 4.27 -14.59
N GLY A 761 4.53 4.27 -15.81
CA GLY A 761 3.08 4.21 -16.01
C GLY A 761 2.48 2.94 -15.43
N PHE A 762 3.13 1.81 -15.70
CA PHE A 762 2.70 0.51 -15.18
C PHE A 762 2.87 0.41 -13.66
N ASP A 763 3.98 0.89 -13.10
CA ASP A 763 4.18 0.95 -11.63
C ASP A 763 3.07 1.74 -10.94
N ASN A 764 2.66 2.88 -11.52
CA ASN A 764 1.56 3.68 -10.98
C ASN A 764 0.21 2.95 -11.09
N HIS A 765 -0.02 2.23 -12.19
CA HIS A 765 -1.20 1.39 -12.35
C HIS A 765 -1.26 0.32 -11.25
N VAL A 766 -0.16 -0.41 -11.01
CA VAL A 766 -0.08 -1.43 -9.95
C VAL A 766 -0.26 -0.82 -8.55
N ARG A 767 0.34 0.37 -8.28
CA ARG A 767 0.10 1.08 -7.01
C ARG A 767 -1.38 1.41 -6.79
N ASN A 768 -2.08 1.81 -7.85
CA ASN A 768 -3.51 2.08 -7.74
C ASN A 768 -4.30 0.79 -7.46
N GLN A 769 -3.94 -0.33 -8.09
CA GLN A 769 -4.56 -1.63 -7.81
C GLN A 769 -4.32 -2.10 -6.36
N LEU A 770 -3.12 -1.89 -5.81
CA LEU A 770 -2.77 -2.23 -4.42
C LEU A 770 -3.62 -1.47 -3.38
N ARG A 771 -4.24 -0.35 -3.75
CA ARG A 771 -5.08 0.49 -2.88
C ARG A 771 -6.57 0.21 -3.02
N VAL A 772 -6.95 -0.66 -3.93
CA VAL A 772 -8.35 -1.04 -4.13
C VAL A 772 -8.84 -1.85 -2.93
N ARG A 773 -10.07 -1.61 -2.52
CA ARG A 773 -10.75 -2.27 -1.40
C ARG A 773 -11.86 -3.22 -1.83
N GLU A 774 -12.21 -3.17 -3.09
CA GLU A 774 -13.23 -4.02 -3.69
C GLU A 774 -12.62 -5.36 -4.11
N PHE A 775 -13.25 -6.45 -3.68
CA PHE A 775 -12.93 -7.81 -4.06
C PHE A 775 -14.14 -8.44 -4.72
N ASP A 776 -13.95 -8.93 -5.94
CA ASP A 776 -14.97 -9.65 -6.68
C ASP A 776 -14.87 -11.14 -6.42
N ARG A 777 -16.02 -11.80 -6.31
CA ARG A 777 -16.09 -13.26 -6.34
C ARG A 777 -15.64 -13.75 -7.71
N VAL A 778 -14.75 -14.72 -7.74
CA VAL A 778 -14.25 -15.33 -8.97
C VAL A 778 -14.36 -16.85 -8.90
N ALA A 779 -14.76 -17.48 -9.99
CA ALA A 779 -14.61 -18.92 -10.12
C ALA A 779 -13.13 -19.29 -10.23
N ILE A 780 -12.74 -20.42 -9.72
CA ILE A 780 -11.38 -20.96 -9.87
C ILE A 780 -11.25 -21.52 -11.29
N GLU A 781 -10.72 -20.70 -12.22
CA GLU A 781 -10.49 -21.10 -13.62
C GLU A 781 -9.19 -21.90 -13.76
N ASP A 782 -8.16 -21.52 -13.00
CA ASP A 782 -6.87 -22.21 -12.97
C ASP A 782 -6.79 -23.09 -11.71
N PRO A 783 -6.92 -24.42 -11.82
CA PRO A 783 -6.94 -25.30 -10.68
C PRO A 783 -5.62 -25.39 -9.92
N ARG A 784 -4.52 -24.83 -10.47
CA ARG A 784 -3.24 -24.70 -9.77
C ARG A 784 -3.36 -23.77 -8.57
N TYR A 785 -4.24 -22.76 -8.62
CA TYR A 785 -4.49 -21.80 -7.55
C TYR A 785 -5.79 -22.11 -6.79
N GLY A 786 -6.02 -21.39 -5.72
CA GLY A 786 -7.22 -21.48 -4.89
C GLY A 786 -7.04 -22.37 -3.65
N GLY A 787 -7.88 -22.09 -2.66
CA GLY A 787 -7.77 -22.69 -1.32
C GLY A 787 -6.66 -22.08 -0.48
N ILE A 788 -6.57 -22.54 0.77
CA ILE A 788 -5.59 -21.99 1.72
C ILE A 788 -4.15 -22.47 1.44
N ILE A 789 -3.96 -23.50 0.63
CA ILE A 789 -2.66 -24.12 0.38
C ILE A 789 -1.91 -23.45 -0.79
N THR A 790 -2.63 -23.09 -1.85
CA THR A 790 -2.03 -22.55 -3.08
C THR A 790 -2.37 -21.09 -3.34
N ASN A 791 -2.68 -20.32 -2.30
CA ASN A 791 -2.79 -18.88 -2.38
C ASN A 791 -1.43 -18.18 -2.18
N ALA A 792 -1.30 -16.95 -2.68
CA ALA A 792 -0.06 -16.21 -2.62
C ALA A 792 0.37 -15.89 -1.17
N ALA A 793 -0.57 -15.76 -0.23
CA ALA A 793 -0.27 -15.47 1.17
C ALA A 793 0.55 -16.60 1.80
N MET A 794 0.04 -17.85 1.75
CA MET A 794 0.71 -19.01 2.33
C MET A 794 2.06 -19.26 1.64
N LEU A 795 2.08 -19.23 0.30
CA LEU A 795 3.29 -19.51 -0.48
C LEU A 795 4.41 -18.49 -0.23
N SER A 796 4.03 -17.23 0.04
CA SER A 796 5.00 -16.17 0.35
C SER A 796 5.50 -16.24 1.79
N MET A 797 4.61 -16.44 2.78
CA MET A 797 5.02 -16.46 4.19
C MET A 797 5.85 -17.68 4.57
N THR A 798 5.77 -18.75 3.77
CA THR A 798 6.57 -19.97 3.93
C THR A 798 7.81 -20.00 3.04
N SER A 799 8.23 -18.84 2.53
CA SER A 799 9.42 -18.68 1.69
C SER A 799 10.45 -17.79 2.36
N GLY A 800 11.71 -17.98 2.02
CA GLY A 800 12.79 -17.05 2.39
C GLY A 800 12.84 -15.83 1.46
N PRO A 801 13.66 -14.82 1.78
CA PRO A 801 13.73 -13.59 0.98
C PRO A 801 14.28 -13.80 -0.44
N LYS A 802 15.11 -14.79 -0.67
CA LYS A 802 15.77 -15.04 -1.97
C LYS A 802 15.35 -16.35 -2.64
N ARG A 803 14.79 -17.28 -1.90
CA ARG A 803 14.41 -18.61 -2.41
C ARG A 803 13.21 -19.18 -1.66
N THR A 804 12.55 -20.12 -2.29
CA THR A 804 11.52 -20.96 -1.66
C THR A 804 12.13 -21.82 -0.55
N HIS A 805 11.31 -22.18 0.44
CA HIS A 805 11.71 -22.99 1.56
C HIS A 805 10.80 -24.23 1.69
N PRO A 806 11.10 -25.32 0.95
CA PRO A 806 10.26 -26.51 0.94
C PRO A 806 9.95 -27.06 2.33
N VAL A 807 10.96 -27.11 3.22
CA VAL A 807 10.73 -27.58 4.60
C VAL A 807 9.70 -26.72 5.32
N ALA A 808 9.79 -25.38 5.23
CA ALA A 808 8.81 -24.50 5.87
C ALA A 808 7.38 -24.69 5.28
N ARG A 809 7.27 -24.90 3.96
CA ARG A 809 6.00 -25.26 3.31
C ARG A 809 5.46 -26.60 3.82
N GLY A 810 6.33 -27.60 3.94
CA GLY A 810 5.98 -28.90 4.51
C GLY A 810 5.54 -28.82 5.96
N VAL A 811 6.30 -28.09 6.80
CA VAL A 811 5.95 -27.83 8.22
C VAL A 811 4.58 -27.17 8.32
N TRP A 812 4.33 -26.11 7.54
CA TRP A 812 3.03 -25.42 7.57
C TRP A 812 1.88 -26.38 7.19
N ILE A 813 2.06 -27.25 6.20
CA ILE A 813 1.04 -28.24 5.82
C ILE A 813 0.82 -29.25 6.97
N THR A 814 1.87 -29.77 7.58
CA THR A 814 1.71 -30.73 8.69
C THR A 814 1.08 -30.08 9.92
N GLU A 815 1.45 -28.86 10.26
CA GLU A 815 0.87 -28.14 11.39
C GLU A 815 -0.57 -27.70 11.14
N VAL A 816 -0.80 -26.95 10.04
CA VAL A 816 -2.08 -26.27 9.82
C VAL A 816 -3.14 -27.19 9.22
N ILE A 817 -2.74 -28.04 8.25
CA ILE A 817 -3.68 -28.89 7.53
C ILE A 817 -3.89 -30.24 8.26
N PHE A 818 -2.86 -30.79 8.88
CA PHE A 818 -2.94 -32.09 9.52
C PHE A 818 -2.86 -32.07 11.05
N ASN A 819 -2.66 -30.93 11.69
CA ASN A 819 -2.48 -30.78 13.14
C ASN A 819 -1.40 -31.76 13.70
N ASP A 820 -0.33 -31.95 12.96
CA ASP A 820 0.77 -32.86 13.25
C ASP A 820 2.11 -32.11 13.16
N PRO A 821 2.40 -31.22 14.15
CA PRO A 821 3.62 -30.44 14.17
C PRO A 821 4.85 -31.34 14.31
N PRO A 822 5.88 -31.16 13.49
CA PRO A 822 7.13 -31.92 13.63
C PRO A 822 7.82 -31.57 14.96
N SER A 823 8.50 -32.53 15.52
CA SER A 823 9.36 -32.28 16.70
C SER A 823 10.40 -31.22 16.37
N PRO A 824 10.77 -30.33 17.32
CA PRO A 824 11.83 -29.36 17.13
C PRO A 824 13.14 -30.04 16.67
N PRO A 825 13.89 -29.44 15.73
CA PRO A 825 15.15 -30.02 15.29
C PRO A 825 16.13 -30.11 16.46
N PRO A 826 16.96 -31.15 16.56
CA PRO A 826 18.02 -31.24 17.57
C PRO A 826 18.95 -30.03 17.53
N ASN A 827 19.36 -29.54 18.72
CA ASN A 827 20.17 -28.34 18.85
C ASN A 827 21.57 -28.40 18.17
N ASP A 828 22.01 -29.60 17.82
CA ASP A 828 23.36 -29.87 17.30
C ASP A 828 23.43 -29.90 15.76
N ILE A 829 22.32 -29.60 15.06
CA ILE A 829 22.32 -29.61 13.60
C ILE A 829 22.78 -28.23 13.12
N PRO A 830 23.93 -28.13 12.40
CA PRO A 830 24.32 -26.87 11.78
C PRO A 830 23.27 -26.47 10.74
N PRO A 831 22.92 -25.19 10.67
CA PRO A 831 22.05 -24.71 9.60
C PRO A 831 22.66 -25.05 8.26
N LEU A 832 21.81 -25.46 7.29
CA LEU A 832 22.24 -25.66 5.92
C LEU A 832 22.95 -24.39 5.46
N ASN A 833 24.27 -24.49 5.17
CA ASN A 833 25.01 -23.35 4.62
C ASN A 833 24.56 -23.19 3.15
N GLU A 834 23.68 -22.25 2.92
CA GLU A 834 23.00 -22.02 1.64
C GLU A 834 23.93 -21.54 0.53
N GLU A 835 25.09 -20.98 0.92
CA GLU A 835 26.10 -20.44 0.00
C GLU A 835 27.13 -21.49 -0.44
N ASP A 836 27.26 -22.60 0.30
CA ASP A 836 28.22 -23.67 0.01
C ASP A 836 27.59 -24.75 -0.90
N GLY A 837 28.06 -24.86 -2.10
CA GLY A 837 27.73 -25.91 -3.05
C GLY A 837 27.65 -25.44 -4.52
N PRO A 838 27.63 -26.37 -5.47
CA PRO A 838 27.49 -26.05 -6.88
C PRO A 838 26.22 -25.22 -7.14
N LYS A 839 26.33 -24.09 -7.83
CA LYS A 839 25.20 -23.18 -8.15
C LYS A 839 24.17 -23.76 -9.11
N ASP A 840 24.48 -24.88 -9.73
CA ASP A 840 23.68 -25.60 -10.72
C ASP A 840 22.74 -26.65 -10.13
N LEU A 841 22.85 -26.96 -8.82
CA LEU A 841 21.95 -27.90 -8.16
C LEU A 841 20.56 -27.29 -7.88
N THR A 842 19.54 -28.11 -8.05
CA THR A 842 18.16 -27.80 -7.59
C THR A 842 18.11 -27.82 -6.06
N ILE A 843 17.07 -27.21 -5.50
CA ILE A 843 16.83 -27.25 -4.04
C ILE A 843 16.70 -28.69 -3.55
N ARG A 844 15.98 -29.56 -4.30
CA ARG A 844 15.78 -30.98 -3.98
C ARG A 844 17.12 -31.73 -3.90
N GLU A 845 18.05 -31.51 -4.86
CA GLU A 845 19.36 -32.10 -4.88
C GLU A 845 20.23 -31.66 -3.70
N LYS A 846 20.17 -30.38 -3.31
CA LYS A 846 20.85 -29.86 -2.11
C LYS A 846 20.35 -30.50 -0.83
N PHE A 847 19.04 -30.70 -0.69
CA PHE A 847 18.44 -31.35 0.48
C PHE A 847 18.69 -32.85 0.51
N ALA A 848 18.89 -33.51 -0.64
CA ALA A 848 19.18 -34.94 -0.70
C ALA A 848 20.45 -35.29 0.11
N ALA A 849 21.52 -34.48 -0.02
CA ALA A 849 22.76 -34.64 0.75
C ALA A 849 22.55 -34.48 2.27
N HIS A 850 21.62 -33.61 2.70
CA HIS A 850 21.28 -33.40 4.11
C HIS A 850 20.53 -34.61 4.71
N ARG A 851 19.70 -35.28 3.92
CA ARG A 851 18.91 -36.46 4.33
C ARG A 851 19.73 -37.75 4.49
N GLU A 852 21.00 -37.76 4.05
CA GLU A 852 21.89 -38.92 4.29
C GLU A 852 22.17 -39.13 5.77
N ASN A 853 21.94 -38.09 6.63
CA ASN A 853 22.04 -38.25 8.08
C ASN A 853 20.76 -38.93 8.62
N PRO A 854 20.84 -40.11 9.26
CA PRO A 854 19.69 -40.87 9.79
C PRO A 854 18.84 -40.05 10.78
N SER A 855 19.45 -39.14 11.57
CA SER A 855 18.74 -38.27 12.52
C SER A 855 17.86 -37.21 11.83
N CYS A 856 18.15 -36.89 10.57
CA CYS A 856 17.37 -35.91 9.78
C CYS A 856 16.32 -36.63 8.89
N ALA A 857 16.64 -37.83 8.43
CA ALA A 857 15.83 -38.60 7.47
C ALA A 857 14.39 -38.82 7.95
N GLY A 858 14.19 -39.10 9.25
CA GLY A 858 12.88 -39.40 9.81
C GLY A 858 11.86 -38.27 9.63
N CYS A 859 12.23 -37.05 9.96
CA CYS A 859 11.35 -35.86 9.79
C CYS A 859 11.26 -35.43 8.32
N HIS A 860 12.40 -35.42 7.60
CA HIS A 860 12.43 -34.96 6.21
C HIS A 860 11.68 -35.87 5.23
N SER A 861 11.62 -37.21 5.50
CA SER A 861 10.79 -38.14 4.71
C SER A 861 9.30 -37.77 4.71
N LYS A 862 8.80 -37.13 5.79
CA LYS A 862 7.42 -36.67 5.94
C LYS A 862 7.19 -35.28 5.39
N LEU A 863 8.11 -34.34 5.69
CA LEU A 863 7.94 -32.92 5.37
C LEU A 863 8.29 -32.58 3.92
N ASP A 864 9.40 -33.14 3.41
CA ASP A 864 9.93 -32.76 2.10
C ASP A 864 8.99 -33.03 0.93
N PRO A 865 8.32 -34.18 0.82
CA PRO A 865 7.37 -34.40 -0.28
C PRO A 865 6.27 -33.37 -0.35
N LEU A 866 5.75 -32.93 0.82
CA LEU A 866 4.69 -31.93 0.93
C LEU A 866 5.17 -30.54 0.47
N GLY A 867 6.39 -30.17 0.87
CA GLY A 867 6.96 -28.90 0.51
C GLY A 867 7.42 -28.84 -0.94
N PHE A 868 8.03 -29.89 -1.46
CA PHE A 868 8.43 -29.96 -2.86
C PHE A 868 7.26 -29.99 -3.83
N ALA A 869 6.08 -30.52 -3.43
CA ALA A 869 4.85 -30.45 -4.21
C ALA A 869 4.47 -29.01 -4.64
N LEU A 870 4.94 -28.01 -3.89
CA LEU A 870 4.64 -26.59 -4.11
C LEU A 870 5.80 -25.81 -4.75
N GLU A 871 6.88 -26.43 -5.21
CA GLU A 871 8.06 -25.75 -5.76
C GLU A 871 7.83 -25.10 -7.15
N ASN A 872 6.74 -25.44 -7.84
CA ASN A 872 6.29 -24.68 -9.00
C ASN A 872 5.83 -23.25 -8.63
N TYR A 873 5.71 -22.93 -7.36
CA TYR A 873 5.45 -21.55 -6.93
C TYR A 873 6.74 -20.90 -6.42
N ASP A 874 7.03 -19.71 -6.93
CA ASP A 874 8.17 -18.92 -6.49
C ASP A 874 7.99 -18.34 -5.06
N ILE A 875 8.93 -17.53 -4.61
CA ILE A 875 8.90 -16.90 -3.27
C ILE A 875 7.73 -15.92 -3.07
N THR A 876 7.04 -15.56 -4.12
CA THR A 876 5.91 -14.62 -4.11
C THR A 876 4.57 -15.30 -4.45
N GLY A 877 4.57 -16.64 -4.55
CA GLY A 877 3.39 -17.43 -4.88
C GLY A 877 3.01 -17.43 -6.36
N ARG A 878 3.88 -16.98 -7.26
CA ARG A 878 3.64 -17.02 -8.70
C ARG A 878 4.17 -18.32 -9.31
N TRP A 879 3.50 -18.81 -10.33
CA TRP A 879 3.86 -20.03 -11.03
C TRP A 879 5.19 -19.93 -11.79
N ARG A 880 6.03 -20.96 -11.69
CA ARG A 880 7.25 -21.15 -12.46
C ARG A 880 7.40 -22.60 -12.89
N GLU A 881 7.95 -22.85 -14.07
CA GLU A 881 8.29 -24.20 -14.56
C GLU A 881 9.77 -24.52 -14.33
N ARG A 882 10.59 -23.47 -14.19
CA ARG A 882 12.04 -23.58 -14.02
C ARG A 882 12.52 -22.69 -12.88
N TYR A 883 13.58 -23.15 -12.22
CA TYR A 883 14.34 -22.34 -11.27
C TYR A 883 15.10 -21.22 -11.99
N MET A 884 15.62 -20.23 -11.26
CA MET A 884 16.42 -19.14 -11.82
C MET A 884 17.72 -19.63 -12.50
N ASN A 885 18.25 -20.82 -12.12
CA ASN A 885 19.39 -21.45 -12.77
C ASN A 885 19.03 -22.20 -14.05
N GLY A 886 17.78 -22.13 -14.51
CA GLY A 886 17.29 -22.76 -15.74
C GLY A 886 16.90 -24.25 -15.60
N ARG A 887 17.12 -24.87 -14.41
CA ARG A 887 16.74 -26.26 -14.16
C ARG A 887 15.22 -26.39 -14.02
N GLU A 888 14.69 -27.52 -14.47
CA GLU A 888 13.25 -27.84 -14.31
C GLU A 888 12.93 -28.10 -12.84
N VAL A 889 11.68 -27.74 -12.46
CA VAL A 889 11.18 -27.98 -11.11
C VAL A 889 10.64 -29.41 -11.04
N ASP A 890 11.14 -30.20 -10.09
CA ASP A 890 10.64 -31.53 -9.76
C ASP A 890 9.75 -31.46 -8.50
N VAL A 891 8.47 -31.71 -8.66
CA VAL A 891 7.45 -31.66 -7.60
C VAL A 891 6.92 -33.06 -7.24
N THR A 892 7.47 -34.10 -7.83
CA THR A 892 7.03 -35.48 -7.57
C THR A 892 7.16 -35.85 -6.09
N GLY A 893 6.22 -36.60 -5.58
CA GLY A 893 6.25 -37.03 -4.18
C GLY A 893 5.18 -38.04 -3.82
N THR A 894 5.08 -38.31 -2.54
CA THR A 894 4.06 -39.24 -2.00
C THR A 894 3.49 -38.65 -0.70
N LEU A 895 2.17 -38.49 -0.63
CA LEU A 895 1.46 -38.14 0.58
C LEU A 895 1.10 -39.40 1.35
N MET A 896 1.37 -39.44 2.65
CA MET A 896 1.01 -40.54 3.56
C MET A 896 1.46 -41.92 3.06
N ARG A 897 2.55 -41.99 2.27
CA ARG A 897 3.08 -43.22 1.66
C ARG A 897 2.13 -43.97 0.73
N THR A 898 0.94 -43.48 0.49
CA THR A 898 -0.10 -44.12 -0.32
C THR A 898 -0.48 -43.35 -1.57
N HIS A 899 -0.47 -42.01 -1.52
CA HIS A 899 -0.91 -41.21 -2.64
C HIS A 899 0.32 -40.62 -3.36
N VAL A 900 0.70 -41.25 -4.46
CA VAL A 900 1.78 -40.76 -5.34
C VAL A 900 1.21 -39.61 -6.19
N PHE A 901 1.97 -38.54 -6.35
CA PHE A 901 1.64 -37.41 -7.18
C PHE A 901 2.83 -36.95 -8.03
N ALA A 902 2.58 -36.52 -9.25
CA ALA A 902 3.56 -36.05 -10.20
C ALA A 902 3.49 -34.51 -10.40
N ASP A 903 2.39 -33.89 -10.00
CA ASP A 903 2.19 -32.45 -10.10
C ASP A 903 1.33 -31.92 -8.94
N VAL A 904 1.12 -30.61 -8.91
CA VAL A 904 0.36 -29.93 -7.85
C VAL A 904 -1.13 -30.29 -7.89
N LEU A 905 -1.68 -30.64 -9.05
CA LEU A 905 -3.10 -30.99 -9.16
C LEU A 905 -3.35 -32.38 -8.55
N GLU A 906 -2.46 -33.33 -8.84
CA GLU A 906 -2.48 -34.66 -8.21
C GLU A 906 -2.20 -34.56 -6.70
N PHE A 907 -1.32 -33.62 -6.28
CA PHE A 907 -1.11 -33.34 -4.86
C PHE A 907 -2.37 -32.80 -4.19
N LYS A 908 -3.07 -31.84 -4.79
CA LYS A 908 -4.35 -31.32 -4.27
C LYS A 908 -5.44 -32.41 -4.23
N ALA A 909 -5.50 -33.26 -5.25
CA ALA A 909 -6.41 -34.42 -5.25
C ALA A 909 -6.09 -35.40 -4.12
N SER A 910 -4.80 -35.66 -3.88
CA SER A 910 -4.34 -36.51 -2.76
C SER A 910 -4.74 -35.92 -1.40
N LEU A 911 -4.62 -34.60 -1.21
CA LEU A 911 -5.10 -33.91 0.01
C LEU A 911 -6.62 -34.04 0.16
N THR A 912 -7.37 -33.87 -0.93
CA THR A 912 -8.83 -34.00 -0.92
C THR A 912 -9.27 -35.45 -0.58
N SER A 913 -8.50 -36.49 -0.96
CA SER A 913 -8.79 -37.87 -0.57
C SER A 913 -8.57 -38.14 0.93
N GLU A 914 -7.82 -37.25 1.62
CA GLU A 914 -7.60 -37.27 3.06
C GLU A 914 -8.47 -36.22 3.80
N SER A 915 -9.64 -35.82 3.24
CA SER A 915 -10.54 -34.81 3.78
C SER A 915 -10.98 -35.07 5.22
N ASP A 916 -11.26 -36.37 5.57
CA ASP A 916 -11.60 -36.75 6.95
C ASP A 916 -10.48 -36.36 7.95
N ARG A 917 -9.22 -36.49 7.54
CA ARG A 917 -8.06 -36.10 8.38
C ARG A 917 -7.95 -34.59 8.50
N PHE A 918 -8.17 -33.88 7.41
CA PHE A 918 -8.22 -32.42 7.45
C PHE A 918 -9.37 -31.92 8.33
N SER A 919 -10.56 -32.53 8.19
CA SER A 919 -11.71 -32.17 9.01
C SER A 919 -11.44 -32.42 10.49
N ARG A 920 -10.81 -33.56 10.84
CA ARG A 920 -10.38 -33.86 12.21
C ARG A 920 -9.36 -32.84 12.71
N ALA A 921 -8.36 -32.50 11.91
CA ALA A 921 -7.36 -31.49 12.25
C ALA A 921 -7.98 -30.11 12.49
N PHE A 922 -8.89 -29.68 11.61
CA PHE A 922 -9.63 -28.44 11.78
C PHE A 922 -10.44 -28.42 13.08
N VAL A 923 -11.17 -29.49 13.39
CA VAL A 923 -11.89 -29.66 14.66
C VAL A 923 -10.93 -29.59 15.85
N SER A 924 -9.76 -30.22 15.77
CA SER A 924 -8.74 -30.18 16.82
C SER A 924 -8.21 -28.76 17.08
N HIS A 925 -7.90 -28.02 16.00
CA HIS A 925 -7.49 -26.61 16.11
C HIS A 925 -8.59 -25.74 16.72
N LEU A 926 -9.83 -25.89 16.27
CA LEU A 926 -10.95 -25.12 16.78
C LEU A 926 -11.28 -25.46 18.24
N LEU A 927 -11.22 -26.75 18.61
CA LEU A 927 -11.40 -27.20 20.00
C LEU A 927 -10.29 -26.62 20.91
N ARG A 928 -9.02 -26.71 20.47
CA ARG A 928 -7.87 -26.12 21.20
C ARG A 928 -8.05 -24.61 21.43
N PHE A 929 -8.52 -23.89 20.40
CA PHE A 929 -8.84 -22.46 20.51
C PHE A 929 -9.98 -22.21 21.51
N ALA A 930 -11.02 -23.06 21.54
CA ALA A 930 -12.18 -22.92 22.43
C ALA A 930 -11.84 -23.29 23.88
N VAL A 931 -11.08 -24.39 24.11
CA VAL A 931 -10.69 -24.82 25.46
C VAL A 931 -9.50 -24.04 26.04
N MET A 932 -8.75 -23.28 25.19
CA MET A 932 -7.63 -22.42 25.54
C MET A 932 -6.47 -23.15 26.25
N ARG A 933 -6.24 -24.41 25.94
CA ARG A 933 -5.15 -25.24 26.43
C ARG A 933 -4.75 -26.28 25.40
N GLU A 934 -3.62 -26.93 25.60
CA GLU A 934 -3.26 -28.09 24.81
C GLU A 934 -4.33 -29.19 24.97
N LEU A 935 -4.53 -29.94 23.88
CA LEU A 935 -5.46 -31.06 23.89
C LEU A 935 -4.90 -32.23 24.71
N THR A 936 -5.75 -32.85 25.46
CA THR A 936 -5.46 -34.07 26.26
C THR A 936 -6.01 -35.32 25.57
N PRO A 937 -5.62 -36.51 25.97
CA PRO A 937 -6.21 -37.72 25.45
C PRO A 937 -7.74 -37.82 25.56
N GLN A 938 -8.33 -37.15 26.56
CA GLN A 938 -9.79 -37.04 26.71
C GLN A 938 -10.42 -36.29 25.54
N ASP A 939 -9.75 -35.25 25.05
CA ASP A 939 -10.26 -34.44 23.94
C ASP A 939 -10.34 -35.21 22.61
N GLU A 940 -9.55 -36.28 22.43
CA GLU A 940 -9.67 -37.15 21.26
C GLU A 940 -11.05 -37.81 21.19
N ILE A 941 -11.63 -38.17 22.34
CA ILE A 941 -12.99 -38.71 22.41
C ILE A 941 -14.03 -37.64 22.01
N ILE A 942 -13.77 -36.40 22.42
CA ILE A 942 -14.61 -35.27 22.06
C ILE A 942 -14.53 -34.99 20.56
N ILE A 943 -13.32 -35.02 20.01
CA ILE A 943 -13.09 -34.88 18.56
C ILE A 943 -13.82 -35.96 17.77
N ASP A 944 -13.70 -37.23 18.18
CA ASP A 944 -14.45 -38.35 17.56
C ASP A 944 -15.96 -38.09 17.58
N THR A 945 -16.48 -37.63 18.72
CA THR A 945 -17.89 -37.31 18.89
C THR A 945 -18.35 -36.18 17.96
N ILE A 946 -17.53 -35.12 17.79
CA ILE A 946 -17.81 -33.99 16.90
C ILE A 946 -17.79 -34.50 15.43
N MET A 947 -16.76 -35.26 15.07
CA MET A 947 -16.64 -35.83 13.70
C MET A 947 -17.85 -36.70 13.36
N ASP A 948 -18.25 -37.60 14.24
CA ASP A 948 -19.41 -38.48 14.01
C ASP A 948 -20.73 -37.69 13.88
N ARG A 949 -20.95 -36.68 14.70
CA ARG A 949 -22.17 -35.84 14.67
C ARG A 949 -22.27 -34.94 13.47
N THR A 950 -21.14 -34.50 12.90
CA THR A 950 -21.11 -33.59 11.75
C THR A 950 -20.92 -34.32 10.42
N ARG A 951 -20.70 -35.63 10.43
CA ARG A 951 -20.43 -36.45 9.23
C ARG A 951 -21.60 -36.47 8.25
N GLU A 952 -22.85 -36.62 8.71
CA GLU A 952 -24.04 -36.63 7.85
C GLU A 952 -24.20 -35.27 7.12
N ASP A 953 -23.83 -34.18 7.77
CA ASP A 953 -23.84 -32.83 7.21
C ASP A 953 -22.57 -32.51 6.40
N ARG A 954 -21.69 -33.50 6.14
CA ARG A 954 -20.40 -33.31 5.45
C ARG A 954 -19.53 -32.23 6.08
N HIS A 955 -19.50 -32.16 7.39
CA HIS A 955 -18.73 -31.19 8.15
C HIS A 955 -18.97 -29.73 7.71
N LEU A 956 -20.26 -29.32 7.60
CA LEU A 956 -20.63 -27.93 7.32
C LEU A 956 -20.05 -27.01 8.39
N MET A 957 -19.48 -25.90 7.98
CA MET A 957 -18.68 -24.99 8.83
C MET A 957 -19.42 -24.60 10.12
N ARG A 958 -20.67 -24.14 10.02
CA ARG A 958 -21.44 -23.71 11.21
C ARG A 958 -21.84 -24.88 12.10
N ALA A 959 -22.09 -26.06 11.54
CA ALA A 959 -22.39 -27.25 12.32
C ALA A 959 -21.16 -27.71 13.12
N VAL A 960 -19.97 -27.67 12.51
CA VAL A 960 -18.70 -27.96 13.20
C VAL A 960 -18.45 -26.95 14.32
N ILE A 961 -18.58 -25.65 14.05
CA ILE A 961 -18.39 -24.61 15.08
C ILE A 961 -19.41 -24.79 16.23
N GLU A 962 -20.70 -25.02 15.92
CA GLU A 962 -21.74 -25.26 16.93
C GLU A 962 -21.38 -26.45 17.81
N GLU A 963 -20.97 -27.57 17.21
CA GLU A 963 -20.68 -28.80 17.96
C GLU A 963 -19.41 -28.66 18.81
N VAL A 964 -18.34 -28.04 18.26
CA VAL A 964 -17.14 -27.76 19.02
C VAL A 964 -17.44 -26.89 20.25
N LEU A 965 -18.18 -25.80 20.07
CA LEU A 965 -18.56 -24.92 21.18
C LEU A 965 -19.43 -25.64 22.21
N TYR A 966 -20.37 -26.46 21.75
CA TYR A 966 -21.20 -27.26 22.64
C TYR A 966 -20.36 -28.23 23.49
N GLN A 967 -19.43 -28.96 22.84
CA GLN A 967 -18.61 -29.96 23.51
C GLN A 967 -17.53 -29.33 24.43
N SER A 968 -17.02 -28.15 24.08
CA SER A 968 -15.97 -27.46 24.85
C SER A 968 -16.41 -26.98 26.24
N VAL A 969 -17.72 -26.97 26.49
CA VAL A 969 -18.30 -26.50 27.77
C VAL A 969 -19.08 -27.59 28.51
N GLN A 970 -19.13 -28.81 28.01
CA GLN A 970 -19.70 -29.98 28.66
C GLN A 970 -18.64 -30.64 29.56
#